data_faa8e022acf52e627365a04bb455d8a9
#
_entry.id   faa8e022acf52e627365a04bb455d8a9
#
_cell.length_a   1.000
_cell.length_b   1.000
_cell.length_c   1.000
_cell.angle_alpha   90.00
_cell.angle_beta   90.00
_cell.angle_gamma   90.00
#
_symmetry.space_group_name_H-M   'P 1'
#
loop_
_entity.id
_entity.type
_entity.pdbx_description
1 polymer ?
#
loop_
_entity_poly.entity_id
_entity_poly.type
_entity_poly.pdbx_seq_one_letter_code
_entity_poly.pdbx_strand_id
1 'polypeptide(L)'
;MRTPTHRRFTRAALVCVLAVSPITAAGSAQAGEKTVTVTEGTNLAVTVSPRDGTLVFDLQGQLFSVPREGGTATPVGDDLLDPFWPVFSPDGKEIALQSYADGMFHITVITPDGRTSRQLTYGEHDDLQPAWSPDGTKIAFSSDRAGAADIWTVDVRTGETRQITKGMTQKSQPTWAPDGKSIAYVQGTGIESIDLATGAVRAVVPPGRSFLGAPSWSPDGRTLAFLRTGKEGRTLMVSESGTVRQVGTYTDVFPFPARWLSAHELIYGANGKIAVSDTATGAGRAVPFSATFTVSRDEYARKTHDFDTRQPRPVRGIAGPALSPDGRSVAFKALNDLWLLPIDGKPRRLTHDQFSEWDPVWSPDGGRIAYASDKAGTEDLYVLDVAGGGEKRVTSLPGAEVSPAWSLDGKKLAFEDQDGLLSTVDLASGAVTKVLGPLNTPGRLSWSPDGRFLTLTVSAGQRNQILLVDVAAGTTRTIEPSPYGSVSTRGDDGPLWSPDGHWLAFSQDSTIHLLPVDATGTPTGPARRITDEASDAPSWSGDSKTVLYLHNGTLRLTTVDGESTRDIPLDLTFTQDKPDSRLVIHAGRLWDGRHREPRTDVDIIVVGNRIRRIEPHREDRQRAGWQFIDASEQTVTPGLVDMHNHQEMRSRFFGDRQGRLLLSYGITTTRSTGDPVYRALEDREALTSGDRIGPRFFMTGEMLEGSRVSWEFARPVRDERQLALEMSRVRALGYDLVKTYQRFRNDWQTEVTEQAHEIGIPTTSHYLYPAIAHGVDMKEHLAGPSRWGFGFSHEGSLGGAYDDVIQLAAQGKMPFSTTLFSSSSLLADDPAMVTDPRLSALYTRSQQEILHAKLLCAQGKGPCGFLDADAARTRKEVDLIKRLLAAGGTVLTGTDAPLDTTAVSLHLNVRAMAKYGVDPFQVLQSATLLSARQLGVERDLGSVEEGKLADLVFTDGDASHDVNRLIDVRMVVKNGKPYTIDDLTAPFRTPPHGAPR
;
A
#
# COMPACT_ATOMS: atom_id res chain seq x y z
N MET A 1 36.10 19.57 -15.17
CA MET A 1 36.15 20.90 -15.84
C MET A 1 35.33 20.83 -17.11
N ARG A 2 34.15 21.34 -17.09
CA ARG A 2 33.36 21.99 -18.17
C ARG A 2 31.89 21.98 -17.75
N THR A 3 31.42 23.15 -17.39
CA THR A 3 30.01 23.51 -17.13
C THR A 3 29.19 23.37 -18.41
N PRO A 4 27.97 22.88 -18.38
CA PRO A 4 27.01 22.99 -19.46
C PRO A 4 26.17 24.28 -19.32
N THR A 5 26.28 25.12 -20.31
CA THR A 5 25.49 26.32 -20.56
C THR A 5 24.09 25.95 -21.04
N HIS A 6 23.08 26.53 -20.47
CA HIS A 6 21.67 26.50 -20.95
C HIS A 6 21.54 27.03 -22.35
N ARG A 7 21.08 26.25 -23.30
CA ARG A 7 20.57 26.70 -24.60
C ARG A 7 19.04 26.68 -24.60
N ARG A 8 18.46 27.88 -24.68
CA ARG A 8 17.06 28.08 -25.04
C ARG A 8 16.87 27.73 -26.52
N PHE A 9 15.97 26.78 -26.81
CA PHE A 9 15.52 26.51 -28.17
C PHE A 9 14.29 27.35 -28.51
N THR A 10 14.43 28.24 -29.47
CA THR A 10 13.33 28.96 -30.11
C THR A 10 12.66 28.04 -31.14
N ARG A 11 11.39 27.73 -30.98
CA ARG A 11 10.59 26.99 -31.96
C ARG A 11 10.04 27.97 -33.02
N ALA A 12 10.34 27.72 -34.28
CA ALA A 12 9.68 28.33 -35.40
C ALA A 12 8.33 27.63 -35.65
N ALA A 13 7.25 28.40 -35.69
CA ALA A 13 5.91 27.93 -35.94
C ALA A 13 5.63 27.83 -37.43
N LEU A 14 5.15 26.67 -37.87
CA LEU A 14 4.51 26.47 -39.17
C LEU A 14 3.00 26.60 -38.99
N VAL A 15 2.40 27.62 -39.63
CA VAL A 15 0.97 27.91 -39.54
C VAL A 15 0.22 27.08 -40.56
N CYS A 16 -0.61 26.09 -40.08
CA CYS A 16 -1.70 25.55 -40.86
C CYS A 16 -3.02 26.10 -40.30
N VAL A 17 -3.73 26.88 -41.08
CA VAL A 17 -5.04 27.41 -40.72
C VAL A 17 -6.08 26.33 -40.95
N LEU A 18 -6.66 25.82 -39.87
CA LEU A 18 -7.93 25.10 -39.86
C LEU A 18 -8.88 25.86 -38.95
N ALA A 19 -10.03 26.22 -39.49
CA ALA A 19 -11.08 26.94 -38.77
C ALA A 19 -11.65 26.06 -37.63
N VAL A 20 -11.47 26.51 -36.41
CA VAL A 20 -12.06 25.90 -35.20
C VAL A 20 -12.97 26.96 -34.59
N SER A 21 -14.24 26.57 -34.41
CA SER A 21 -15.24 27.33 -33.63
C SER A 21 -14.74 27.53 -32.19
N PRO A 22 -15.07 28.66 -31.53
CA PRO A 22 -14.53 28.91 -30.19
C PRO A 22 -15.18 27.98 -29.17
N ILE A 23 -14.40 27.02 -28.69
CA ILE A 23 -14.66 26.38 -27.40
C ILE A 23 -14.24 27.42 -26.36
N THR A 24 -15.18 27.88 -25.58
CA THR A 24 -14.91 28.70 -24.38
C THR A 24 -13.95 27.96 -23.47
N ALA A 25 -12.76 28.48 -23.35
CA ALA A 25 -11.79 28.02 -22.37
C ALA A 25 -12.41 28.16 -20.96
N ALA A 26 -12.66 27.05 -20.30
CA ALA A 26 -12.86 27.06 -18.86
C ALA A 26 -11.60 27.68 -18.24
N GLY A 27 -11.77 28.75 -17.49
CA GLY A 27 -10.66 29.43 -16.82
C GLY A 27 -9.94 28.45 -15.91
N SER A 28 -8.62 28.42 -15.97
CA SER A 28 -7.77 27.75 -14.98
C SER A 28 -8.13 28.32 -13.61
N ALA A 29 -8.69 27.45 -12.73
CA ALA A 29 -8.84 27.81 -11.35
C ALA A 29 -7.44 28.10 -10.77
N GLN A 30 -7.28 29.24 -10.15
CA GLN A 30 -6.02 29.63 -9.55
C GLN A 30 -5.84 28.80 -8.27
N ALA A 31 -4.70 28.11 -8.15
CA ALA A 31 -4.35 27.34 -6.96
C ALA A 31 -4.53 28.20 -5.70
N GLY A 32 -5.34 27.71 -4.77
CA GLY A 32 -5.58 28.37 -3.50
C GLY A 32 -4.48 28.01 -2.50
N GLU A 33 -3.33 28.68 -2.54
CA GLU A 33 -2.34 28.57 -1.47
C GLU A 33 -2.95 29.02 -0.12
N LYS A 34 -2.74 28.22 0.91
CA LYS A 34 -3.16 28.48 2.27
C LYS A 34 -2.02 28.23 3.22
N THR A 35 -1.88 29.07 4.23
CA THR A 35 -0.91 28.87 5.30
C THR A 35 -1.56 28.21 6.52
N VAL A 36 -0.85 27.27 7.13
CA VAL A 36 -1.23 26.59 8.36
C VAL A 36 -0.15 26.78 9.39
N THR A 37 -0.49 27.38 10.53
CA THR A 37 0.45 27.66 11.61
C THR A 37 0.23 26.68 12.76
N VAL A 38 1.32 26.08 13.26
CA VAL A 38 1.32 25.05 14.31
C VAL A 38 2.29 25.44 15.43
N THR A 39 2.02 24.99 16.67
CA THR A 39 2.83 25.25 17.87
C THR A 39 3.27 23.98 18.58
N GLU A 40 2.93 22.84 18.02
CA GLU A 40 3.38 21.52 18.44
C GLU A 40 3.82 20.72 17.22
N GLY A 41 4.70 19.75 17.43
CA GLY A 41 5.20 18.92 16.34
C GLY A 41 5.28 17.45 16.70
N THR A 42 4.91 16.60 15.76
CA THR A 42 5.00 15.14 15.87
C THR A 42 6.34 14.67 15.34
N ASN A 43 7.09 13.93 16.16
CA ASN A 43 8.40 13.35 15.79
C ASN A 43 9.43 14.39 15.27
N LEU A 44 9.54 15.52 15.90
CA LEU A 44 10.56 16.53 15.56
C LEU A 44 11.94 16.16 16.13
N ALA A 45 13.00 16.35 15.33
CA ALA A 45 14.40 16.33 15.77
C ALA A 45 14.92 17.76 15.89
N VAL A 46 15.72 18.04 16.91
CA VAL A 46 16.27 19.38 17.16
C VAL A 46 17.78 19.36 17.27
N THR A 47 18.43 20.39 16.74
CA THR A 47 19.87 20.65 16.89
C THR A 47 20.10 22.10 17.28
N VAL A 48 21.28 22.40 17.83
CA VAL A 48 21.63 23.73 18.38
C VAL A 48 22.90 24.25 17.74
N SER A 49 22.87 25.47 17.27
CA SER A 49 24.04 26.18 16.76
C SER A 49 25.06 26.44 17.90
N PRO A 50 26.30 25.97 17.76
CA PRO A 50 27.36 26.25 18.74
C PRO A 50 27.82 27.71 18.74
N ARG A 51 27.42 28.50 17.75
CA ARG A 51 27.84 29.92 17.61
C ARG A 51 26.98 30.87 18.39
N ASP A 52 25.65 30.73 18.28
CA ASP A 52 24.70 31.72 18.76
C ASP A 52 23.52 31.09 19.52
N GLY A 53 23.47 29.75 19.59
CA GLY A 53 22.41 29.02 20.27
C GLY A 53 21.10 28.91 19.48
N THR A 54 21.05 29.35 18.22
CA THR A 54 19.88 29.18 17.36
C THR A 54 19.52 27.68 17.26
N LEU A 55 18.24 27.38 17.41
CA LEU A 55 17.73 26.01 17.23
C LEU A 55 17.34 25.79 15.77
N VAL A 56 17.69 24.64 15.23
CA VAL A 56 17.13 24.15 13.97
C VAL A 56 16.48 22.81 14.25
N PHE A 57 15.25 22.62 13.73
CA PHE A 57 14.50 21.39 13.91
C PHE A 57 13.79 20.99 12.61
N ASP A 58 13.64 19.70 12.40
CA ASP A 58 12.77 19.19 11.37
C ASP A 58 11.34 19.04 11.88
N LEU A 59 10.37 19.30 11.02
CA LEU A 59 8.97 19.10 11.29
C LEU A 59 8.27 18.74 9.99
N GLN A 60 7.69 17.54 9.93
CA GLN A 60 6.97 17.03 8.75
C GLN A 60 7.78 17.07 7.44
N GLY A 61 9.10 16.85 7.51
CA GLY A 61 9.99 16.88 6.31
C GLY A 61 10.39 18.29 5.85
N GLN A 62 10.20 19.32 6.68
CA GLN A 62 10.72 20.68 6.46
C GLN A 62 11.57 21.10 7.64
N LEU A 63 12.66 21.84 7.37
CA LEU A 63 13.48 22.44 8.42
C LEU A 63 12.97 23.82 8.80
N PHE A 64 13.07 24.11 10.10
CA PHE A 64 12.77 25.42 10.69
C PHE A 64 13.89 25.87 11.62
N SER A 65 14.16 27.16 11.66
CA SER A 65 15.03 27.80 12.64
C SER A 65 14.24 28.68 13.60
N VAL A 66 14.66 28.71 14.89
CA VAL A 66 14.05 29.55 15.92
C VAL A 66 15.13 29.98 16.91
N PRO A 67 15.04 31.17 17.54
CA PRO A 67 15.92 31.56 18.64
C PRO A 67 15.91 30.55 19.78
N ARG A 68 16.97 30.54 20.59
CA ARG A 68 17.12 29.61 21.74
C ARG A 68 15.97 29.68 22.74
N GLU A 69 15.38 30.84 22.90
CA GLU A 69 14.25 31.11 23.80
C GLU A 69 12.90 30.77 23.19
N GLY A 70 12.88 30.43 21.90
CA GLY A 70 11.67 30.15 21.13
C GLY A 70 11.15 31.35 20.35
N GLY A 71 9.95 31.24 19.80
CA GLY A 71 9.28 32.28 19.02
C GLY A 71 8.79 31.81 17.66
N THR A 72 8.68 32.73 16.70
CA THR A 72 8.29 32.43 15.34
C THR A 72 9.42 31.71 14.61
N ALA A 73 9.15 30.54 14.12
CA ALA A 73 10.11 29.72 13.37
C ALA A 73 10.14 30.17 11.90
N THR A 74 11.34 30.19 11.33
CA THR A 74 11.57 30.52 9.92
C THR A 74 11.96 29.27 9.16
N PRO A 75 11.35 28.96 7.98
CA PRO A 75 11.76 27.84 7.13
C PRO A 75 13.23 27.94 6.72
N VAL A 76 13.93 26.80 6.64
CA VAL A 76 15.34 26.69 6.25
C VAL A 76 15.46 25.71 5.09
N GLY A 77 15.99 26.17 3.95
CA GLY A 77 16.24 25.31 2.79
C GLY A 77 14.99 24.96 2.00
N ASP A 78 15.10 23.91 1.20
CA ASP A 78 14.09 23.43 0.28
C ASP A 78 13.42 22.17 0.86
N ASP A 79 12.09 22.13 0.87
CA ASP A 79 11.28 20.98 1.35
C ASP A 79 11.32 19.78 0.38
N LEU A 80 11.66 19.98 -0.89
CA LEU A 80 11.87 18.89 -1.86
C LEU A 80 13.00 17.93 -1.46
N LEU A 81 13.94 18.39 -0.61
CA LEU A 81 14.98 17.54 -0.04
C LEU A 81 14.44 16.54 0.99
N ASP A 82 13.23 16.74 1.48
CA ASP A 82 12.64 15.94 2.58
C ASP A 82 13.65 15.74 3.71
N PRO A 83 14.13 16.84 4.33
CA PRO A 83 15.26 16.83 5.24
C PRO A 83 14.86 16.30 6.61
N PHE A 84 15.69 15.38 7.14
CA PHE A 84 15.52 14.80 8.49
C PHE A 84 16.84 14.77 9.25
N TRP A 85 16.74 14.66 10.57
CA TRP A 85 17.88 14.43 11.46
C TRP A 85 18.98 15.50 11.37
N PRO A 86 18.65 16.79 11.54
CA PRO A 86 19.63 17.86 11.41
C PRO A 86 20.68 17.81 12.53
N VAL A 87 21.94 18.09 12.18
CA VAL A 87 23.07 18.17 13.12
C VAL A 87 24.03 19.27 12.71
N PHE A 88 24.23 20.28 13.56
CA PHE A 88 25.22 21.32 13.31
C PHE A 88 26.65 20.78 13.32
N SER A 89 27.51 21.31 12.45
CA SER A 89 28.95 21.14 12.50
C SER A 89 29.51 21.76 13.80
N PRO A 90 30.65 21.26 14.33
CA PRO A 90 31.24 21.80 15.55
C PRO A 90 31.57 23.30 15.47
N ASP A 91 31.87 23.84 14.27
CA ASP A 91 32.11 25.26 14.05
C ASP A 91 30.84 26.05 13.72
N GLY A 92 29.69 25.40 13.62
CA GLY A 92 28.37 25.98 13.36
C GLY A 92 28.21 26.60 11.97
N LYS A 93 29.00 26.21 10.99
CA LYS A 93 28.90 26.75 9.62
C LYS A 93 28.03 25.93 8.71
N GLU A 94 27.85 24.67 9.01
CA GLU A 94 27.07 23.73 8.21
C GLU A 94 26.13 22.90 9.11
N ILE A 95 25.06 22.40 8.52
CA ILE A 95 24.12 21.44 9.14
C ILE A 95 24.15 20.19 8.27
N ALA A 96 24.55 19.06 8.83
CA ALA A 96 24.38 17.76 8.18
C ALA A 96 22.97 17.26 8.44
N LEU A 97 22.40 16.61 7.43
CA LEU A 97 21.08 16.00 7.48
C LEU A 97 21.04 14.76 6.56
N GLN A 98 20.09 13.89 6.79
CA GLN A 98 19.69 12.92 5.78
C GLN A 98 18.61 13.57 4.91
N SER A 99 18.79 13.51 3.60
CA SER A 99 17.84 14.00 2.61
C SER A 99 17.40 12.88 1.69
N TYR A 100 16.16 12.95 1.20
CA TYR A 100 15.62 11.99 0.27
C TYR A 100 15.63 12.57 -1.13
N ALA A 101 16.69 12.25 -1.89
CA ALA A 101 16.85 12.64 -3.27
C ALA A 101 17.06 11.41 -4.15
N ASP A 102 16.63 11.47 -5.40
CA ASP A 102 16.81 10.40 -6.39
C ASP A 102 16.28 9.01 -5.97
N GLY A 103 15.32 8.98 -5.04
CA GLY A 103 14.73 7.74 -4.54
C GLY A 103 15.51 7.05 -3.41
N MET A 104 16.60 7.67 -2.91
CA MET A 104 17.43 7.17 -1.83
C MET A 104 17.70 8.25 -0.78
N PHE A 105 18.05 7.81 0.43
CA PHE A 105 18.55 8.70 1.44
C PHE A 105 20.06 8.94 1.27
N HIS A 106 20.45 10.19 1.35
CA HIS A 106 21.86 10.59 1.28
C HIS A 106 22.21 11.57 2.40
N ILE A 107 23.50 11.61 2.75
CA ILE A 107 24.02 12.63 3.65
C ILE A 107 24.25 13.91 2.85
N THR A 108 23.55 14.97 3.24
CA THR A 108 23.66 16.31 2.68
C THR A 108 24.08 17.30 3.74
N VAL A 109 24.86 18.29 3.38
CA VAL A 109 25.18 19.45 4.25
C VAL A 109 24.60 20.72 3.65
N ILE A 110 24.01 21.55 4.50
CA ILE A 110 23.45 22.86 4.12
C ILE A 110 24.06 23.96 4.99
N THR A 111 24.03 25.21 4.50
CA THR A 111 24.31 26.37 5.34
C THR A 111 23.15 26.61 6.32
N PRO A 112 23.37 27.24 7.50
CA PRO A 112 22.31 27.49 8.48
C PRO A 112 21.15 28.35 7.97
N ASP A 113 21.37 29.14 6.93
CA ASP A 113 20.32 29.92 6.24
C ASP A 113 19.64 29.14 5.08
N GLY A 114 20.05 27.90 4.83
CA GLY A 114 19.50 27.04 3.81
C GLY A 114 19.80 27.40 2.37
N ARG A 115 20.63 28.43 2.13
CA ARG A 115 20.87 28.97 0.76
C ARG A 115 21.78 28.09 -0.10
N THR A 116 22.61 27.28 0.53
CA THR A 116 23.52 26.34 -0.15
C THR A 116 23.32 24.95 0.39
N SER A 117 23.23 23.97 -0.52
CA SER A 117 23.20 22.57 -0.18
C SER A 117 24.26 21.81 -0.98
N ARG A 118 24.84 20.78 -0.38
CA ARG A 118 25.83 19.93 -1.00
C ARG A 118 25.66 18.49 -0.53
N GLN A 119 25.29 17.61 -1.43
CA GLN A 119 25.22 16.18 -1.18
C GLN A 119 26.63 15.62 -1.04
N LEU A 120 26.87 14.79 -0.03
CA LEU A 120 28.17 14.18 0.28
C LEU A 120 28.25 12.72 -0.13
N THR A 121 27.15 12.00 -0.09
CA THR A 121 27.10 10.58 -0.41
C THR A 121 26.14 10.32 -1.57
N TYR A 122 26.43 9.29 -2.34
CA TYR A 122 25.74 8.97 -3.59
C TYR A 122 25.61 7.46 -3.75
N GLY A 123 24.70 7.02 -4.62
CA GLY A 123 24.52 5.62 -5.01
C GLY A 123 23.17 5.08 -4.58
N GLU A 124 22.86 3.88 -5.02
CA GLU A 124 21.55 3.23 -4.85
C GLU A 124 21.42 2.52 -3.49
N HIS A 125 21.81 3.21 -2.43
CA HIS A 125 21.76 2.73 -1.04
C HIS A 125 21.36 3.87 -0.11
N ASP A 126 20.89 3.52 1.09
CA ASP A 126 20.46 4.53 2.07
C ASP A 126 21.60 4.87 3.02
N ASP A 127 21.91 6.16 3.11
CA ASP A 127 22.86 6.75 4.04
C ASP A 127 22.12 7.66 5.01
N LEU A 128 22.24 7.37 6.32
CA LEU A 128 21.30 7.82 7.32
C LEU A 128 21.97 8.25 8.62
N GLN A 129 21.24 9.09 9.39
CA GLN A 129 21.60 9.37 10.79
C GLN A 129 23.00 9.97 10.94
N PRO A 130 23.26 11.14 10.33
CA PRO A 130 24.57 11.77 10.35
C PRO A 130 25.01 12.20 11.75
N ALA A 131 26.32 12.07 12.03
CA ALA A 131 26.97 12.59 13.22
C ALA A 131 28.35 13.15 12.88
N TRP A 132 28.59 14.44 13.19
CA TRP A 132 29.87 15.11 12.95
C TRP A 132 30.97 14.58 13.86
N SER A 133 32.19 14.43 13.32
CA SER A 133 33.39 14.26 14.15
C SER A 133 33.70 15.56 14.93
N PRO A 134 34.30 15.49 16.12
CA PRO A 134 34.55 16.67 16.93
C PRO A 134 35.44 17.73 16.27
N ASP A 135 36.28 17.32 15.33
CA ASP A 135 37.15 18.21 14.53
C ASP A 135 36.46 18.78 13.26
N GLY A 136 35.22 18.35 13.00
CA GLY A 136 34.44 18.80 11.84
C GLY A 136 34.91 18.28 10.47
N THR A 137 35.87 17.33 10.44
CA THR A 137 36.40 16.85 9.16
C THR A 137 35.65 15.70 8.57
N LYS A 138 34.87 14.96 9.37
CA LYS A 138 34.15 13.76 8.96
C LYS A 138 32.71 13.75 9.49
N ILE A 139 31.85 13.00 8.80
CA ILE A 139 30.52 12.64 9.26
C ILE A 139 30.45 11.13 9.33
N ALA A 140 30.07 10.57 10.50
CA ALA A 140 29.68 9.18 10.65
C ALA A 140 28.21 9.03 10.30
N PHE A 141 27.85 7.90 9.68
CA PHE A 141 26.48 7.61 9.26
C PHE A 141 26.24 6.10 9.19
N SER A 142 25.00 5.69 9.16
CA SER A 142 24.59 4.31 8.91
C SER A 142 24.32 4.11 7.42
N SER A 143 24.81 3.01 6.82
CA SER A 143 24.62 2.72 5.39
C SER A 143 24.47 1.24 5.13
N ASP A 144 23.57 0.87 4.22
CA ASP A 144 23.35 -0.50 3.76
C ASP A 144 24.11 -0.86 2.47
N ARG A 145 25.04 0.00 2.03
CA ARG A 145 25.86 -0.19 0.82
C ARG A 145 26.69 -1.47 0.78
N ALA A 146 26.93 -2.10 1.92
CA ALA A 146 27.62 -3.38 2.04
C ALA A 146 26.68 -4.57 2.30
N GLY A 147 25.35 -4.39 2.12
CA GLY A 147 24.31 -5.38 2.34
C GLY A 147 23.54 -5.15 3.63
N ALA A 148 24.13 -5.39 4.81
CA ALA A 148 23.53 -4.99 6.08
C ALA A 148 23.92 -3.55 6.43
N ALA A 149 23.08 -2.86 7.21
CA ALA A 149 23.42 -1.53 7.69
C ALA A 149 24.63 -1.58 8.64
N ASP A 150 25.69 -0.89 8.28
CA ASP A 150 26.91 -0.72 9.04
C ASP A 150 27.25 0.76 9.24
N ILE A 151 28.18 1.05 10.16
CA ILE A 151 28.68 2.41 10.38
C ILE A 151 29.77 2.72 9.37
N TRP A 152 29.61 3.85 8.69
CA TRP A 152 30.53 4.43 7.72
C TRP A 152 30.91 5.85 8.13
N THR A 153 31.98 6.37 7.56
CA THR A 153 32.34 7.78 7.65
C THR A 153 32.56 8.35 6.25
N VAL A 154 32.23 9.63 6.06
CA VAL A 154 32.55 10.40 4.86
C VAL A 154 33.44 11.58 5.24
N ASP A 155 34.52 11.83 4.49
CA ASP A 155 35.33 13.05 4.60
C ASP A 155 34.55 14.21 3.94
N VAL A 156 34.29 15.27 4.71
CA VAL A 156 33.42 16.38 4.30
C VAL A 156 33.99 17.15 3.11
N ARG A 157 35.29 17.23 2.99
CA ARG A 157 35.97 17.97 1.92
C ARG A 157 36.11 17.16 0.63
N THR A 158 36.43 15.86 0.74
CA THR A 158 36.73 15.00 -0.43
C THR A 158 35.54 14.15 -0.89
N GLY A 159 34.56 13.88 0.00
CA GLY A 159 33.48 12.93 -0.25
C GLY A 159 33.92 11.46 -0.15
N GLU A 160 35.18 11.18 0.25
CA GLU A 160 35.68 9.82 0.40
C GLU A 160 34.97 9.10 1.56
N THR A 161 34.42 7.91 1.29
CA THR A 161 33.71 7.10 2.30
C THR A 161 34.56 5.94 2.78
N ARG A 162 34.45 5.61 4.08
CA ARG A 162 35.16 4.50 4.71
C ARG A 162 34.23 3.68 5.62
N GLN A 163 34.21 2.38 5.44
CA GLN A 163 33.50 1.46 6.34
C GLN A 163 34.25 1.35 7.69
N ILE A 164 33.51 1.51 8.78
CA ILE A 164 34.05 1.45 10.14
C ILE A 164 33.69 0.12 10.80
N THR A 165 32.47 -0.35 10.66
CA THR A 165 32.02 -1.64 11.20
C THR A 165 31.70 -2.63 10.07
N LYS A 166 31.68 -3.93 10.40
CA LYS A 166 31.35 -5.01 9.46
C LYS A 166 30.51 -6.09 10.15
N GLY A 167 29.71 -6.81 9.41
CA GLY A 167 29.00 -7.99 9.87
C GLY A 167 27.57 -8.06 9.40
N MET A 168 26.88 -9.15 9.74
CA MET A 168 25.50 -9.43 9.31
C MET A 168 24.43 -8.75 10.17
N THR A 169 24.79 -8.29 11.37
CA THR A 169 23.86 -7.62 12.29
C THR A 169 23.84 -6.13 11.97
N GLN A 170 22.64 -5.56 11.85
CA GLN A 170 22.46 -4.13 11.58
C GLN A 170 23.05 -3.26 12.69
N LYS A 171 23.76 -2.22 12.30
CA LYS A 171 24.34 -1.17 13.16
C LYS A 171 23.88 0.19 12.66
N SER A 172 23.44 1.03 13.60
CA SER A 172 22.80 2.30 13.26
C SER A 172 23.05 3.38 14.30
N GLN A 173 22.66 4.60 14.00
CA GLN A 173 22.64 5.76 14.91
C GLN A 173 24.01 6.02 15.55
N PRO A 174 25.05 6.31 14.74
CA PRO A 174 26.39 6.58 15.26
C PRO A 174 26.46 7.89 16.04
N THR A 175 27.33 7.93 17.04
CA THR A 175 27.75 9.16 17.74
C THR A 175 29.23 9.11 18.07
N TRP A 176 29.96 10.18 17.78
CA TRP A 176 31.38 10.28 18.09
C TRP A 176 31.60 10.53 19.59
N ALA A 177 32.62 9.88 20.13
CA ALA A 177 33.15 10.31 21.44
C ALA A 177 33.82 11.70 21.30
N PRO A 178 33.73 12.58 22.30
CA PRO A 178 34.27 13.95 22.23
C PRO A 178 35.78 14.05 21.96
N ASP A 179 36.54 12.97 22.25
CA ASP A 179 37.98 12.90 21.97
C ASP A 179 38.29 12.47 20.52
N GLY A 180 37.24 12.17 19.72
CA GLY A 180 37.37 11.75 18.32
C GLY A 180 37.99 10.37 18.10
N LYS A 181 38.24 9.58 19.17
CA LYS A 181 38.94 8.29 19.05
C LYS A 181 38.01 7.10 18.86
N SER A 182 36.76 7.23 19.19
CA SER A 182 35.77 6.16 19.07
C SER A 182 34.40 6.63 18.59
N ILE A 183 33.64 5.70 18.05
CA ILE A 183 32.24 5.91 17.64
C ILE A 183 31.36 4.91 18.39
N ALA A 184 30.34 5.42 19.11
CA ALA A 184 29.29 4.58 19.67
C ALA A 184 28.15 4.45 18.68
N TYR A 185 27.46 3.29 18.69
CA TYR A 185 26.36 2.98 17.79
C TYR A 185 25.39 1.97 18.43
N VAL A 186 24.19 1.88 17.88
CA VAL A 186 23.18 0.91 18.29
C VAL A 186 23.39 -0.41 17.54
N GLN A 187 23.37 -1.53 18.27
CA GLN A 187 23.32 -2.88 17.72
C GLN A 187 22.31 -3.73 18.49
N GLY A 188 21.23 -4.12 17.81
CA GLY A 188 20.15 -4.87 18.45
C GLY A 188 19.52 -4.10 19.62
N THR A 189 19.60 -4.65 20.83
CA THR A 189 19.09 -4.03 22.08
C THR A 189 20.19 -3.42 22.94
N GLY A 190 21.38 -3.19 22.39
CA GLY A 190 22.54 -2.63 23.10
C GLY A 190 23.15 -1.43 22.39
N ILE A 191 24.08 -0.75 23.07
CA ILE A 191 24.92 0.31 22.50
C ILE A 191 26.37 -0.12 22.67
N GLU A 192 27.09 -0.18 21.54
CA GLU A 192 28.48 -0.54 21.47
C GLU A 192 29.34 0.68 21.07
N SER A 193 30.65 0.60 21.30
CA SER A 193 31.62 1.59 20.85
C SER A 193 32.81 0.89 20.22
N ILE A 194 33.24 1.40 19.06
CA ILE A 194 34.44 0.93 18.34
C ILE A 194 35.56 1.95 18.46
N ASP A 195 36.75 1.50 18.86
CA ASP A 195 37.98 2.30 18.84
C ASP A 195 38.53 2.35 17.40
N LEU A 196 38.73 3.56 16.89
CA LEU A 196 39.09 3.77 15.48
C LEU A 196 40.52 3.42 15.11
N ALA A 197 41.42 3.38 16.10
CA ALA A 197 42.83 3.02 15.89
C ALA A 197 43.04 1.50 15.93
N THR A 198 42.37 0.82 16.83
CA THR A 198 42.56 -0.62 17.07
C THR A 198 41.48 -1.51 16.48
N GLY A 199 40.30 -0.95 16.18
CA GLY A 199 39.09 -1.71 15.77
C GLY A 199 38.44 -2.48 16.94
N ALA A 200 38.87 -2.27 18.18
CA ALA A 200 38.31 -2.95 19.34
C ALA A 200 36.89 -2.46 19.67
N VAL A 201 35.95 -3.39 19.83
CA VAL A 201 34.56 -3.12 20.16
C VAL A 201 34.32 -3.41 21.64
N ARG A 202 33.58 -2.52 22.31
CA ARG A 202 33.16 -2.72 23.70
C ARG A 202 31.67 -2.31 23.87
N ALA A 203 30.94 -3.00 24.73
CA ALA A 203 29.61 -2.58 25.14
C ALA A 203 29.72 -1.33 26.03
N VAL A 204 28.93 -0.31 25.68
CA VAL A 204 28.73 0.92 26.48
C VAL A 204 27.44 0.79 27.32
N VAL A 205 26.36 0.29 26.70
CA VAL A 205 25.16 -0.15 27.37
C VAL A 205 24.88 -1.59 26.94
N PRO A 206 24.99 -2.57 27.86
CA PRO A 206 24.78 -3.98 27.52
C PRO A 206 23.38 -4.25 26.96
N PRO A 207 23.22 -5.27 26.07
CA PRO A 207 21.92 -5.69 25.58
C PRO A 207 20.95 -6.04 26.69
N GLY A 208 19.68 -5.66 26.52
CA GLY A 208 18.60 -5.89 27.48
C GLY A 208 17.28 -6.33 26.81
N ARG A 209 16.18 -6.21 27.53
CA ARG A 209 14.84 -6.56 27.01
C ARG A 209 14.20 -5.42 26.21
N SER A 210 14.69 -4.20 26.34
CA SER A 210 14.15 -3.00 25.69
C SER A 210 15.04 -2.61 24.52
N PHE A 211 14.44 -2.06 23.47
CA PHE A 211 15.17 -1.44 22.39
C PHE A 211 15.80 -0.13 22.87
N LEU A 212 17.07 0.07 22.53
CA LEU A 212 17.81 1.29 22.78
C LEU A 212 18.01 2.07 21.48
N GLY A 213 18.16 3.40 21.59
CA GLY A 213 18.35 4.25 20.41
C GLY A 213 18.96 5.61 20.75
N ALA A 214 19.30 6.34 19.69
CA ALA A 214 19.67 7.74 19.72
C ALA A 214 20.77 8.11 20.76
N PRO A 215 21.93 7.43 20.77
CA PRO A 215 23.01 7.74 21.71
C PRO A 215 23.61 9.13 21.44
N SER A 216 24.00 9.82 22.52
CA SER A 216 24.63 11.15 22.47
C SER A 216 25.57 11.33 23.66
N TRP A 217 26.86 11.56 23.43
CA TRP A 217 27.86 11.80 24.47
C TRP A 217 27.79 13.21 25.03
N SER A 218 27.94 13.34 26.35
CA SER A 218 28.17 14.65 26.99
C SER A 218 29.47 15.26 26.47
N PRO A 219 29.61 16.61 26.48
CA PRO A 219 30.84 17.25 26.00
C PRO A 219 32.13 16.82 26.71
N ASP A 220 32.02 16.38 27.95
CA ASP A 220 33.18 15.85 28.73
C ASP A 220 33.43 14.34 28.55
N GLY A 221 32.58 13.65 27.75
CA GLY A 221 32.69 12.22 27.45
C GLY A 221 32.35 11.28 28.61
N ARG A 222 31.80 11.77 29.72
CA ARG A 222 31.53 10.95 30.93
C ARG A 222 30.17 10.32 30.95
N THR A 223 29.18 10.99 30.32
CA THR A 223 27.79 10.59 30.32
C THR A 223 27.30 10.34 28.92
N LEU A 224 26.63 9.19 28.70
CA LEU A 224 25.92 8.89 27.45
C LEU A 224 24.43 9.05 27.69
N ALA A 225 23.80 9.98 26.97
CA ALA A 225 22.34 10.04 26.85
C ALA A 225 21.87 9.06 25.74
N PHE A 226 20.72 8.42 25.94
CA PHE A 226 20.11 7.52 24.94
C PHE A 226 18.62 7.31 25.22
N LEU A 227 17.90 6.76 24.26
CA LEU A 227 16.49 6.44 24.41
C LEU A 227 16.30 4.97 24.75
N ARG A 228 15.31 4.68 25.58
CA ARG A 228 14.81 3.35 25.89
C ARG A 228 13.35 3.24 25.53
N THR A 229 13.01 2.31 24.65
CA THR A 229 11.62 2.03 24.22
C THR A 229 11.05 0.88 25.05
N GLY A 230 9.95 1.16 25.75
CA GLY A 230 9.17 0.19 26.54
C GLY A 230 7.69 0.20 26.12
N LYS A 231 6.86 -0.56 26.82
CA LYS A 231 5.41 -0.62 26.59
C LYS A 231 4.71 0.73 26.83
N GLU A 232 5.24 1.50 27.77
CA GLU A 232 4.70 2.84 28.14
C GLU A 232 5.16 3.96 27.20
N GLY A 233 5.96 3.62 26.19
CA GLY A 233 6.53 4.58 25.26
C GLY A 233 8.05 4.68 25.31
N ARG A 234 8.56 5.82 24.89
CA ARG A 234 9.99 6.09 24.77
C ARG A 234 10.43 7.08 25.84
N THR A 235 11.50 6.74 26.57
CA THR A 235 12.03 7.57 27.69
C THR A 235 13.49 7.92 27.46
N LEU A 236 13.90 9.14 27.88
CA LEU A 236 15.28 9.58 27.85
C LEU A 236 16.03 9.02 29.08
N MET A 237 17.15 8.38 28.80
CA MET A 237 18.04 7.76 29.79
C MET A 237 19.42 8.39 29.71
N VAL A 238 20.15 8.36 30.81
CA VAL A 238 21.60 8.65 30.85
C VAL A 238 22.34 7.50 31.53
N SER A 239 23.54 7.21 31.01
CA SER A 239 24.49 6.25 31.61
C SER A 239 25.76 6.99 31.98
N GLU A 240 26.11 6.95 33.24
CA GLU A 240 27.35 7.50 33.79
C GLU A 240 28.10 6.37 34.52
N SER A 241 29.32 6.05 34.09
CA SER A 241 30.15 4.96 34.68
C SER A 241 29.38 3.63 34.85
N GLY A 242 28.47 3.31 33.90
CA GLY A 242 27.64 2.08 33.92
C GLY A 242 26.35 2.19 34.75
N THR A 243 26.15 3.28 35.49
CA THR A 243 24.86 3.53 36.17
C THR A 243 23.88 4.18 35.26
N VAL A 244 22.72 3.51 35.00
CA VAL A 244 21.67 3.98 34.10
C VAL A 244 20.50 4.56 34.92
N ARG A 245 20.05 5.76 34.55
CA ARG A 245 18.86 6.40 35.14
C ARG A 245 18.07 7.16 34.11
N GLN A 246 16.77 7.36 34.38
CA GLN A 246 15.87 8.18 33.56
C GLN A 246 16.11 9.68 33.83
N VAL A 247 15.92 10.49 32.77
CA VAL A 247 16.00 11.95 32.85
C VAL A 247 14.67 12.55 32.36
N GLY A 248 14.20 13.57 33.12
CA GLY A 248 12.94 14.27 32.77
C GLY A 248 11.68 13.45 33.06
N THR A 249 10.53 14.08 32.80
CA THR A 249 9.19 13.55 33.09
C THR A 249 8.36 13.30 31.85
N TYR A 250 8.94 13.54 30.67
CA TYR A 250 8.24 13.34 29.40
C TYR A 250 8.10 11.84 29.08
N THR A 251 6.93 11.47 28.57
CA THR A 251 6.56 10.06 28.32
C THR A 251 6.60 9.66 26.85
N ASP A 252 6.47 10.64 25.94
CA ASP A 252 6.59 10.43 24.49
C ASP A 252 7.81 11.19 23.96
N VAL A 253 9.00 10.65 24.21
CA VAL A 253 10.25 11.18 23.67
C VAL A 253 10.42 10.72 22.24
N PHE A 254 10.71 11.67 21.33
CA PHE A 254 10.82 11.34 19.91
C PHE A 254 12.13 10.59 19.57
N PRO A 255 12.18 9.81 18.47
CA PRO A 255 13.24 8.82 18.20
C PRO A 255 14.56 9.43 17.74
N PHE A 256 14.95 10.60 18.25
CA PHE A 256 16.13 11.35 17.84
C PHE A 256 17.09 11.59 19.01
N PRO A 257 18.39 11.79 18.73
CA PRO A 257 19.37 12.07 19.77
C PRO A 257 19.07 13.36 20.51
N ALA A 258 19.03 13.28 21.84
CA ALA A 258 19.05 14.49 22.65
C ALA A 258 20.40 15.19 22.48
N ARG A 259 20.40 16.52 22.38
CA ARG A 259 21.61 17.33 22.23
C ARG A 259 21.99 17.98 23.55
N TRP A 260 23.29 17.95 23.85
CA TRP A 260 23.81 18.57 25.07
C TRP A 260 23.94 20.09 24.88
N LEU A 261 23.28 20.86 25.74
CA LEU A 261 23.42 22.32 25.85
C LEU A 261 24.57 22.71 26.78
N SER A 262 24.85 21.83 27.75
CA SER A 262 25.93 21.94 28.73
C SER A 262 26.30 20.56 29.26
N ALA A 263 27.16 20.45 30.26
CA ALA A 263 27.43 19.17 30.92
C ALA A 263 26.22 18.54 31.61
N HIS A 264 25.16 19.32 31.87
CA HIS A 264 23.99 18.89 32.66
C HIS A 264 22.64 19.14 31.98
N GLU A 265 22.56 19.86 30.88
CA GLU A 265 21.31 20.13 30.17
C GLU A 265 21.24 19.44 28.83
N LEU A 266 20.08 18.81 28.54
CA LEU A 266 19.75 18.16 27.27
C LEU A 266 18.55 18.86 26.63
N ILE A 267 18.58 19.05 25.28
CA ILE A 267 17.45 19.50 24.48
C ILE A 267 17.05 18.39 23.51
N TYR A 268 15.75 18.16 23.36
CA TYR A 268 15.21 17.07 22.55
C TYR A 268 13.72 17.32 22.23
N GLY A 269 13.17 16.56 21.27
CA GLY A 269 11.74 16.54 20.98
C GLY A 269 10.98 15.58 21.89
N ALA A 270 9.90 16.03 22.53
CA ALA A 270 9.04 15.19 23.35
C ALA A 270 7.66 15.83 23.57
N ASN A 271 6.60 15.00 23.61
CA ASN A 271 5.22 15.42 23.91
C ASN A 271 4.77 16.62 23.05
N GLY A 272 5.11 16.64 21.76
CA GLY A 272 4.79 17.73 20.83
C GLY A 272 5.65 18.98 20.96
N LYS A 273 6.64 19.01 21.87
CA LYS A 273 7.42 20.20 22.22
C LYS A 273 8.90 20.00 21.96
N ILE A 274 9.63 21.09 21.82
CA ILE A 274 11.07 21.14 22.06
C ILE A 274 11.27 21.23 23.56
N ALA A 275 11.83 20.17 24.16
CA ALA A 275 11.99 20.04 25.60
C ALA A 275 13.46 20.22 26.00
N VAL A 276 13.68 20.85 27.14
CA VAL A 276 14.99 20.95 27.82
C VAL A 276 14.87 20.29 29.18
N SER A 277 15.83 19.42 29.55
CA SER A 277 15.88 18.79 30.87
C SER A 277 17.26 18.88 31.48
N ASP A 278 17.31 19.19 32.76
CA ASP A 278 18.52 19.12 33.56
C ASP A 278 18.74 17.68 34.04
N THR A 279 19.89 17.12 33.73
CA THR A 279 20.20 15.73 34.05
C THR A 279 20.41 15.46 35.55
N ALA A 280 20.78 16.46 36.34
CA ALA A 280 21.03 16.29 37.76
C ALA A 280 19.73 16.40 38.61
N THR A 281 18.89 17.35 38.27
CA THR A 281 17.66 17.64 39.02
C THR A 281 16.40 16.97 38.41
N GLY A 282 16.44 16.63 37.12
CA GLY A 282 15.27 16.18 36.34
C GLY A 282 14.31 17.31 35.99
N ALA A 283 14.62 18.56 36.37
CA ALA A 283 13.78 19.70 36.01
C ALA A 283 13.73 19.90 34.51
N GLY A 284 12.51 20.21 33.99
CA GLY A 284 12.27 20.38 32.57
C GLY A 284 11.57 21.66 32.22
N ARG A 285 11.83 22.23 31.04
CA ARG A 285 11.09 23.34 30.44
C ARG A 285 10.87 23.08 28.94
N ALA A 286 9.82 23.67 28.41
CA ALA A 286 9.60 23.67 26.96
C ALA A 286 10.15 24.97 26.33
N VAL A 287 10.62 24.87 25.10
CA VAL A 287 10.94 26.01 24.24
C VAL A 287 9.76 26.19 23.28
N PRO A 288 9.00 27.28 23.37
CA PRO A 288 7.84 27.50 22.51
C PRO A 288 8.27 27.84 21.10
N PHE A 289 7.53 27.33 20.11
CA PHE A 289 7.70 27.69 18.70
C PHE A 289 6.36 27.88 18.01
N SER A 290 6.39 28.58 16.88
CA SER A 290 5.25 28.73 15.96
C SER A 290 5.80 28.58 14.53
N ALA A 291 5.50 27.46 13.88
CA ALA A 291 5.93 27.15 12.51
C ALA A 291 4.76 27.27 11.53
N THR A 292 5.01 27.80 10.33
CA THR A 292 3.97 28.00 9.32
C THR A 292 4.30 27.21 8.07
N PHE A 293 3.36 26.39 7.63
CA PHE A 293 3.41 25.61 6.39
C PHE A 293 2.56 26.25 5.30
N THR A 294 2.96 26.08 4.05
CA THR A 294 2.11 26.38 2.89
C THR A 294 1.50 25.08 2.38
N VAL A 295 0.20 25.08 2.11
CA VAL A 295 -0.53 23.95 1.54
C VAL A 295 -1.24 24.41 0.28
N SER A 296 -1.32 23.54 -0.73
CA SER A 296 -2.02 23.80 -1.99
C SER A 296 -3.28 22.94 -2.11
N ARG A 297 -4.34 23.54 -2.62
CA ARG A 297 -5.59 22.84 -2.90
C ARG A 297 -6.20 23.38 -4.18
N ASP A 298 -6.03 22.62 -5.24
CA ASP A 298 -6.60 22.91 -6.52
C ASP A 298 -8.04 22.38 -6.61
N GLU A 299 -8.92 23.20 -7.16
CA GLU A 299 -10.25 22.75 -7.56
C GLU A 299 -10.16 22.22 -8.99
N TYR A 300 -10.56 20.98 -9.21
CA TYR A 300 -10.60 20.36 -10.53
C TYR A 300 -11.93 19.66 -10.79
N ALA A 301 -12.26 19.49 -12.06
CA ALA A 301 -13.48 18.80 -12.47
C ALA A 301 -13.33 17.29 -12.21
N ARG A 302 -14.14 16.74 -11.33
CA ARG A 302 -14.10 15.30 -11.02
C ARG A 302 -14.61 14.46 -12.18
N LYS A 303 -13.98 13.31 -12.42
CA LYS A 303 -14.41 12.26 -13.34
C LYS A 303 -15.87 11.90 -13.05
N THR A 304 -16.69 11.87 -14.08
CA THR A 304 -18.08 11.42 -13.98
C THR A 304 -18.16 9.92 -14.25
N HIS A 305 -18.97 9.21 -13.45
CA HIS A 305 -19.24 7.79 -13.62
C HIS A 305 -20.65 7.60 -14.19
N ASP A 306 -20.75 6.88 -15.31
CA ASP A 306 -22.04 6.52 -15.88
C ASP A 306 -22.48 5.15 -15.37
N PHE A 307 -23.41 5.17 -14.41
CA PHE A 307 -24.01 3.96 -13.81
C PHE A 307 -25.29 3.50 -14.53
N ASP A 308 -25.66 4.12 -15.63
CA ASP A 308 -26.93 3.86 -16.32
C ASP A 308 -26.76 3.33 -17.72
N THR A 309 -25.60 3.43 -18.32
CA THR A 309 -25.35 2.99 -19.69
C THR A 309 -25.54 1.48 -19.85
N ARG A 310 -26.12 1.08 -20.97
CA ARG A 310 -26.14 -0.31 -21.47
C ARG A 310 -25.28 -0.47 -22.73
N GLN A 311 -24.45 0.52 -23.05
CA GLN A 311 -23.55 0.44 -24.20
C GLN A 311 -22.46 -0.61 -23.93
N PRO A 312 -22.19 -1.51 -24.88
CA PRO A 312 -21.08 -2.43 -24.77
C PRO A 312 -19.75 -1.68 -24.65
N ARG A 313 -18.88 -2.16 -23.77
CA ARG A 313 -17.52 -1.66 -23.57
C ARG A 313 -16.53 -2.77 -23.90
N PRO A 314 -15.37 -2.45 -24.50
CA PRO A 314 -14.34 -3.46 -24.74
C PRO A 314 -13.76 -3.97 -23.41
N VAL A 315 -13.52 -5.26 -23.32
CA VAL A 315 -12.77 -5.86 -22.21
C VAL A 315 -11.31 -5.46 -22.32
N ARG A 316 -10.74 -4.98 -21.21
CA ARG A 316 -9.33 -4.63 -21.02
C ARG A 316 -8.72 -5.32 -19.81
N GLY A 317 -9.55 -5.82 -18.91
CA GLY A 317 -9.18 -6.64 -17.76
C GLY A 317 -8.82 -8.05 -18.22
N ILE A 318 -7.58 -8.20 -18.69
CA ILE A 318 -7.01 -9.48 -19.15
C ILE A 318 -5.94 -9.86 -18.14
N ALA A 319 -6.17 -10.91 -17.36
CA ALA A 319 -5.22 -11.41 -16.38
C ALA A 319 -4.61 -12.73 -16.81
N GLY A 320 -3.33 -12.93 -16.52
CA GLY A 320 -2.59 -14.15 -16.79
C GLY A 320 -2.55 -14.58 -18.25
N PRO A 321 -2.30 -13.70 -19.25
CA PRO A 321 -2.30 -14.14 -20.64
C PRO A 321 -1.15 -15.13 -20.92
N ALA A 322 -1.49 -16.27 -21.49
CA ALA A 322 -0.55 -17.33 -21.82
C ALA A 322 -0.65 -17.72 -23.29
N LEU A 323 0.45 -17.57 -24.03
CA LEU A 323 0.56 -17.97 -25.43
C LEU A 323 0.69 -19.48 -25.54
N SER A 324 -0.07 -20.11 -26.45
CA SER A 324 0.04 -21.54 -26.68
C SER A 324 1.43 -21.92 -27.28
N PRO A 325 1.95 -23.12 -27.02
CA PRO A 325 3.26 -23.54 -27.56
C PRO A 325 3.40 -23.41 -29.06
N ASP A 326 2.31 -23.61 -29.82
CA ASP A 326 2.30 -23.43 -31.28
C ASP A 326 2.20 -21.96 -31.72
N GLY A 327 2.07 -21.03 -30.79
CA GLY A 327 1.98 -19.59 -31.04
C GLY A 327 0.67 -19.16 -31.71
N ARG A 328 -0.40 -19.98 -31.70
CA ARG A 328 -1.64 -19.70 -32.43
C ARG A 328 -2.82 -19.32 -31.58
N SER A 329 -2.75 -19.47 -30.27
CA SER A 329 -3.83 -19.15 -29.33
C SER A 329 -3.32 -18.52 -28.05
N VAL A 330 -4.16 -17.70 -27.42
CA VAL A 330 -3.90 -17.11 -26.10
C VAL A 330 -4.98 -17.58 -25.14
N ALA A 331 -4.59 -18.18 -24.01
CA ALA A 331 -5.45 -18.43 -22.86
C ALA A 331 -5.32 -17.27 -21.88
N PHE A 332 -6.41 -16.81 -21.27
CA PHE A 332 -6.41 -15.71 -20.30
C PHE A 332 -7.67 -15.71 -19.45
N LYS A 333 -7.64 -15.02 -18.32
CA LYS A 333 -8.83 -14.72 -17.53
C LYS A 333 -9.43 -13.38 -17.95
N ALA A 334 -10.74 -13.32 -18.05
CA ALA A 334 -11.54 -12.10 -18.20
C ALA A 334 -12.99 -12.36 -17.77
N LEU A 335 -13.67 -11.35 -17.22
CA LEU A 335 -15.10 -11.44 -16.83
C LEU A 335 -15.40 -12.70 -16.00
N ASN A 336 -14.56 -12.95 -15.00
CA ASN A 336 -14.61 -14.09 -14.07
C ASN A 336 -14.19 -15.47 -14.61
N ASP A 337 -14.10 -15.67 -15.92
CA ASP A 337 -13.88 -17.00 -16.54
C ASP A 337 -12.56 -17.05 -17.31
N LEU A 338 -12.13 -18.27 -17.61
CA LEU A 338 -11.05 -18.52 -18.56
C LEU A 338 -11.57 -18.47 -20.01
N TRP A 339 -10.77 -17.84 -20.85
CA TRP A 339 -11.03 -17.66 -22.28
C TRP A 339 -9.90 -18.21 -23.12
N LEU A 340 -10.23 -18.62 -24.31
CA LEU A 340 -9.30 -19.00 -25.38
C LEU A 340 -9.54 -18.10 -26.59
N LEU A 341 -8.50 -17.39 -27.02
CA LEU A 341 -8.48 -16.56 -28.23
C LEU A 341 -7.54 -17.18 -29.28
N PRO A 342 -8.04 -17.79 -30.36
CA PRO A 342 -7.21 -18.02 -31.54
C PRO A 342 -6.74 -16.67 -32.09
N ILE A 343 -5.44 -16.52 -32.41
CA ILE A 343 -4.85 -15.22 -32.79
C ILE A 343 -5.57 -14.53 -33.95
N ASP A 344 -6.05 -15.33 -34.92
CA ASP A 344 -6.81 -14.83 -36.07
C ASP A 344 -8.31 -15.21 -35.99
N GLY A 345 -8.84 -15.41 -34.77
CA GLY A 345 -10.18 -15.89 -34.54
C GLY A 345 -10.96 -15.11 -33.49
N LYS A 346 -12.08 -15.66 -33.06
CA LYS A 346 -12.92 -15.08 -32.01
C LYS A 346 -12.65 -15.73 -30.67
N PRO A 347 -12.71 -15.00 -29.54
CA PRO A 347 -12.56 -15.59 -28.21
C PRO A 347 -13.73 -16.55 -27.93
N ARG A 348 -13.41 -17.66 -27.25
CA ARG A 348 -14.41 -18.57 -26.70
C ARG A 348 -14.17 -18.79 -25.22
N ARG A 349 -15.23 -18.86 -24.44
CA ARG A 349 -15.19 -19.13 -23.01
C ARG A 349 -14.82 -20.58 -22.76
N LEU A 350 -13.90 -20.85 -21.84
CA LEU A 350 -13.47 -22.21 -21.45
C LEU A 350 -14.19 -22.70 -20.20
N THR A 351 -14.41 -21.82 -19.24
CA THR A 351 -15.16 -22.07 -18.01
C THR A 351 -16.44 -21.22 -18.00
N HIS A 352 -17.43 -21.61 -17.21
CA HIS A 352 -18.68 -20.87 -17.10
C HIS A 352 -19.38 -21.26 -15.81
N ASP A 353 -18.82 -20.81 -14.68
CA ASP A 353 -19.41 -21.03 -13.37
C ASP A 353 -19.21 -19.81 -12.45
N GLN A 354 -19.57 -19.93 -11.18
CA GLN A 354 -19.49 -18.83 -10.22
C GLN A 354 -18.17 -18.78 -9.45
N PHE A 355 -17.27 -19.70 -9.72
CA PHE A 355 -15.99 -19.78 -9.04
C PHE A 355 -14.94 -18.92 -9.75
N SER A 356 -13.86 -18.61 -9.07
CA SER A 356 -12.78 -17.84 -9.65
C SER A 356 -11.70 -18.75 -10.21
N GLU A 357 -11.27 -18.50 -11.43
CA GLU A 357 -10.13 -19.16 -12.05
C GLU A 357 -8.99 -18.18 -12.25
N TRP A 358 -7.74 -18.62 -11.94
CA TRP A 358 -6.55 -17.78 -12.03
C TRP A 358 -5.37 -18.50 -12.68
N ASP A 359 -4.44 -17.73 -13.22
CA ASP A 359 -3.11 -18.15 -13.67
C ASP A 359 -3.13 -19.31 -14.69
N PRO A 360 -3.86 -19.18 -15.82
CA PRO A 360 -3.88 -20.24 -16.83
C PRO A 360 -2.49 -20.40 -17.47
N VAL A 361 -2.01 -21.67 -17.56
CA VAL A 361 -0.74 -22.01 -18.20
C VAL A 361 -0.90 -23.24 -19.07
N TRP A 362 -0.33 -23.20 -20.29
CA TRP A 362 -0.38 -24.29 -21.23
C TRP A 362 0.54 -25.42 -20.87
N SER A 363 0.07 -26.66 -21.06
CA SER A 363 0.97 -27.84 -21.11
C SER A 363 1.92 -27.75 -22.31
N PRO A 364 3.13 -28.30 -22.22
CA PRO A 364 4.11 -28.24 -23.31
C PRO A 364 3.62 -28.80 -24.65
N ASP A 365 2.70 -29.77 -24.62
CA ASP A 365 2.07 -30.38 -25.81
C ASP A 365 0.92 -29.53 -26.39
N GLY A 366 0.52 -28.45 -25.73
CA GLY A 366 -0.58 -27.58 -26.12
C GLY A 366 -1.98 -28.18 -25.98
N GLY A 367 -2.11 -29.37 -25.39
CA GLY A 367 -3.41 -30.06 -25.25
C GLY A 367 -4.19 -29.69 -24.00
N ARG A 368 -3.54 -29.12 -22.97
CA ARG A 368 -4.14 -28.89 -21.67
C ARG A 368 -3.77 -27.49 -21.12
N ILE A 369 -4.61 -26.98 -20.22
CA ILE A 369 -4.36 -25.76 -19.47
C ILE A 369 -4.45 -26.10 -17.98
N ALA A 370 -3.42 -25.76 -17.20
CA ALA A 370 -3.47 -25.79 -15.74
C ALA A 370 -3.83 -24.39 -15.22
N TYR A 371 -4.57 -24.32 -14.12
CA TYR A 371 -5.03 -23.09 -13.50
C TYR A 371 -5.40 -23.33 -12.04
N ALA A 372 -5.49 -22.27 -11.24
CA ALA A 372 -5.98 -22.31 -9.87
C ALA A 372 -7.48 -21.97 -9.82
N SER A 373 -8.26 -22.65 -8.96
CA SER A 373 -9.67 -22.32 -8.75
C SER A 373 -10.16 -22.65 -7.34
N ASP A 374 -11.08 -21.84 -6.82
CA ASP A 374 -11.69 -21.99 -5.51
C ASP A 374 -12.92 -22.91 -5.45
N LYS A 375 -13.16 -23.71 -6.51
CA LYS A 375 -14.31 -24.63 -6.63
C LYS A 375 -14.46 -25.60 -5.45
N ALA A 376 -13.36 -26.02 -4.85
CA ALA A 376 -13.36 -26.98 -3.75
C ALA A 376 -13.28 -26.34 -2.35
N GLY A 377 -13.31 -25.01 -2.26
CA GLY A 377 -13.33 -24.33 -0.98
C GLY A 377 -12.15 -23.39 -0.73
N THR A 378 -10.99 -23.74 -1.24
CA THR A 378 -9.77 -22.94 -1.37
C THR A 378 -9.31 -23.05 -2.81
N GLU A 379 -8.39 -22.20 -3.21
CA GLU A 379 -7.76 -22.32 -4.52
C GLU A 379 -6.94 -23.61 -4.57
N ASP A 380 -7.35 -24.51 -5.46
CA ASP A 380 -6.64 -25.72 -5.84
C ASP A 380 -6.21 -25.66 -7.29
N LEU A 381 -5.24 -26.49 -7.67
CA LEU A 381 -4.85 -26.62 -9.06
C LEU A 381 -5.78 -27.59 -9.82
N TYR A 382 -6.19 -27.13 -10.99
CA TYR A 382 -6.99 -27.90 -11.95
C TYR A 382 -6.26 -28.00 -13.27
N VAL A 383 -6.56 -29.05 -14.03
CA VAL A 383 -6.09 -29.26 -15.41
C VAL A 383 -7.30 -29.49 -16.31
N LEU A 384 -7.45 -28.62 -17.30
CA LEU A 384 -8.51 -28.66 -18.32
C LEU A 384 -7.97 -29.22 -19.64
N ASP A 385 -8.66 -30.19 -20.25
CA ASP A 385 -8.42 -30.62 -21.63
C ASP A 385 -9.08 -29.64 -22.61
N VAL A 386 -8.28 -29.00 -23.45
CA VAL A 386 -8.73 -27.89 -24.31
C VAL A 386 -9.66 -28.39 -25.42
N ALA A 387 -9.49 -29.62 -25.91
CA ALA A 387 -10.28 -30.21 -26.97
C ALA A 387 -11.55 -30.90 -26.44
N GLY A 388 -11.43 -31.65 -25.34
CA GLY A 388 -12.51 -32.45 -24.78
C GLY A 388 -13.32 -31.76 -23.69
N GLY A 389 -12.86 -30.65 -23.14
CA GLY A 389 -13.51 -29.93 -22.03
C GLY A 389 -13.52 -30.68 -20.70
N GLY A 390 -12.78 -31.79 -20.58
CA GLY A 390 -12.62 -32.56 -19.34
C GLY A 390 -11.71 -31.82 -18.34
N GLU A 391 -12.17 -31.68 -17.10
CA GLU A 391 -11.44 -31.03 -16.02
C GLU A 391 -11.06 -32.03 -14.93
N LYS A 392 -9.87 -31.86 -14.35
CA LYS A 392 -9.39 -32.68 -13.22
C LYS A 392 -8.74 -31.80 -12.16
N ARG A 393 -9.20 -31.90 -10.91
CA ARG A 393 -8.51 -31.37 -9.74
C ARG A 393 -7.20 -32.14 -9.52
N VAL A 394 -6.09 -31.43 -9.31
CA VAL A 394 -4.74 -31.98 -9.19
C VAL A 394 -4.21 -31.91 -7.77
N THR A 395 -4.54 -30.84 -7.05
CA THR A 395 -4.15 -30.65 -5.63
C THR A 395 -5.37 -30.61 -4.72
N SER A 396 -5.16 -30.75 -3.40
CA SER A 396 -6.21 -30.71 -2.38
C SER A 396 -5.60 -30.45 -1.00
N LEU A 397 -4.66 -29.50 -0.90
CA LEU A 397 -4.02 -29.14 0.36
C LEU A 397 -4.98 -28.26 1.19
N PRO A 398 -4.70 -28.04 2.49
CA PRO A 398 -5.59 -27.23 3.34
C PRO A 398 -5.60 -25.72 3.02
N GLY A 399 -4.56 -25.20 2.36
CA GLY A 399 -4.39 -23.80 1.96
C GLY A 399 -4.75 -23.54 0.51
N ALA A 400 -4.45 -22.35 0.01
CA ALA A 400 -4.55 -22.01 -1.39
C ALA A 400 -3.28 -22.44 -2.15
N GLU A 401 -3.44 -23.08 -3.30
CA GLU A 401 -2.39 -23.42 -4.26
C GLU A 401 -2.58 -22.57 -5.52
N VAL A 402 -1.56 -21.80 -5.90
CA VAL A 402 -1.62 -20.79 -6.95
C VAL A 402 -0.38 -20.83 -7.85
N SER A 403 -0.38 -20.03 -8.91
CA SER A 403 0.76 -19.84 -9.83
C SER A 403 1.32 -21.16 -10.41
N PRO A 404 0.50 -22.03 -11.03
CA PRO A 404 0.97 -23.29 -11.57
C PRO A 404 2.00 -23.08 -12.70
N ALA A 405 3.01 -23.95 -12.76
CA ALA A 405 3.98 -23.99 -13.84
C ALA A 405 4.27 -25.43 -14.27
N TRP A 406 4.10 -25.71 -15.57
CA TRP A 406 4.36 -27.05 -16.13
C TRP A 406 5.87 -27.32 -16.24
N SER A 407 6.29 -28.52 -15.84
CA SER A 407 7.58 -29.05 -16.26
C SER A 407 7.55 -29.33 -17.77
N LEU A 408 8.70 -29.18 -18.46
CA LEU A 408 8.74 -29.30 -19.92
C LEU A 408 8.38 -30.72 -20.43
N ASP A 409 8.57 -31.76 -19.59
CA ASP A 409 8.14 -33.13 -19.90
C ASP A 409 6.63 -33.36 -19.68
N GLY A 410 5.89 -32.37 -19.21
CA GLY A 410 4.45 -32.40 -18.97
C GLY A 410 4.00 -33.31 -17.83
N LYS A 411 4.90 -33.78 -16.96
CA LYS A 411 4.59 -34.73 -15.88
C LYS A 411 4.33 -34.10 -14.53
N LYS A 412 4.82 -32.86 -14.29
CA LYS A 412 4.70 -32.19 -13.01
C LYS A 412 4.15 -30.78 -13.19
N LEU A 413 3.52 -30.27 -12.13
CA LEU A 413 3.29 -28.85 -11.91
C LEU A 413 4.09 -28.39 -10.70
N ALA A 414 4.79 -27.26 -10.81
CA ALA A 414 5.24 -26.49 -9.67
C ALA A 414 4.14 -25.50 -9.29
N PHE A 415 4.07 -25.12 -8.01
CA PHE A 415 3.08 -24.18 -7.49
C PHE A 415 3.56 -23.56 -6.18
N GLU A 416 2.92 -22.49 -5.79
CA GLU A 416 3.08 -21.82 -4.52
C GLU A 416 1.83 -22.02 -3.68
N ASP A 417 2.02 -22.08 -2.35
CA ASP A 417 0.90 -21.94 -1.44
C ASP A 417 0.80 -20.51 -0.90
N GLN A 418 -0.30 -20.23 -0.22
CA GLN A 418 -0.58 -18.91 0.37
C GLN A 418 0.48 -18.39 1.36
N ASP A 419 1.32 -19.27 1.91
CA ASP A 419 2.40 -18.93 2.84
C ASP A 419 3.76 -18.78 2.14
N GLY A 420 3.78 -18.89 0.80
CA GLY A 420 4.99 -18.77 -0.02
C GLY A 420 5.81 -20.05 -0.06
N LEU A 421 5.21 -21.19 0.23
CA LEU A 421 5.86 -22.49 0.13
C LEU A 421 5.87 -22.97 -1.31
N LEU A 422 7.06 -23.20 -1.87
CA LEU A 422 7.24 -23.74 -3.21
C LEU A 422 7.18 -25.26 -3.17
N SER A 423 6.28 -25.84 -3.98
CA SER A 423 6.06 -27.28 -4.07
C SER A 423 5.92 -27.76 -5.52
N THR A 424 6.03 -29.05 -5.75
CA THR A 424 5.72 -29.71 -7.02
C THR A 424 4.72 -30.84 -6.80
N VAL A 425 3.82 -31.07 -7.76
CA VAL A 425 2.91 -32.22 -7.79
C VAL A 425 3.18 -33.07 -9.03
N ASP A 426 3.30 -34.40 -8.84
CA ASP A 426 3.38 -35.38 -9.93
C ASP A 426 1.97 -35.69 -10.41
N LEU A 427 1.68 -35.50 -11.69
CA LEU A 427 0.33 -35.59 -12.24
C LEU A 427 -0.19 -37.04 -12.37
N ALA A 428 0.69 -38.05 -12.40
CA ALA A 428 0.30 -39.44 -12.49
C ALA A 428 -0.05 -40.02 -11.12
N SER A 429 0.77 -39.73 -10.11
CA SER A 429 0.61 -40.25 -8.75
C SER A 429 -0.18 -39.31 -7.82
N GLY A 430 -0.25 -38.00 -8.12
CA GLY A 430 -0.76 -36.99 -7.21
C GLY A 430 0.16 -36.65 -6.04
N ALA A 431 1.40 -37.15 -6.04
CA ALA A 431 2.34 -36.94 -4.96
C ALA A 431 2.85 -35.48 -4.94
N VAL A 432 2.67 -34.78 -3.83
CA VAL A 432 3.20 -33.43 -3.60
C VAL A 432 4.56 -33.52 -2.91
N THR A 433 5.52 -32.75 -3.43
CA THR A 433 6.87 -32.65 -2.87
C THR A 433 7.20 -31.19 -2.60
N LYS A 434 7.53 -30.86 -1.36
CA LYS A 434 8.03 -29.55 -0.97
C LYS A 434 9.42 -29.32 -1.55
N VAL A 435 9.63 -28.16 -2.17
CA VAL A 435 10.91 -27.73 -2.74
C VAL A 435 11.62 -26.73 -1.83
N LEU A 436 10.95 -25.63 -1.47
CA LEU A 436 11.57 -24.54 -0.72
C LEU A 436 10.51 -23.68 -0.02
N GLY A 437 10.92 -22.88 0.95
CA GLY A 437 10.13 -21.82 1.56
C GLY A 437 9.91 -21.98 3.06
N PRO A 438 9.14 -21.08 3.66
CA PRO A 438 8.35 -20.04 2.99
C PRO A 438 9.23 -18.93 2.40
N LEU A 439 8.85 -18.45 1.23
CA LEU A 439 9.49 -17.32 0.54
C LEU A 439 8.74 -16.02 0.84
N ASN A 440 9.45 -14.88 0.75
CA ASN A 440 8.81 -13.59 0.94
C ASN A 440 8.22 -13.10 -0.39
N THR A 441 6.90 -13.07 -0.47
CA THR A 441 6.13 -12.58 -1.63
C THR A 441 6.64 -13.14 -2.97
N PRO A 442 6.60 -14.49 -3.14
CA PRO A 442 7.03 -15.10 -4.38
C PRO A 442 6.13 -14.68 -5.55
N GLY A 443 6.72 -14.57 -6.75
CA GLY A 443 6.01 -14.27 -7.99
C GLY A 443 5.90 -15.48 -8.91
N ARG A 444 5.44 -15.23 -10.14
CA ARG A 444 5.18 -16.27 -11.15
C ARG A 444 6.34 -17.24 -11.35
N LEU A 445 6.03 -18.53 -11.36
CA LEU A 445 7.00 -19.61 -11.49
C LEU A 445 7.32 -19.92 -12.96
N SER A 446 8.56 -20.32 -13.24
CA SER A 446 8.96 -20.85 -14.53
C SER A 446 10.05 -21.92 -14.40
N TRP A 447 9.87 -23.05 -15.09
CA TRP A 447 10.87 -24.12 -15.16
C TRP A 447 11.95 -23.82 -16.17
N SER A 448 13.22 -24.19 -15.85
CA SER A 448 14.26 -24.33 -16.87
C SER A 448 13.91 -25.50 -17.81
N PRO A 449 14.35 -25.46 -19.10
CA PRO A 449 13.98 -26.51 -20.07
C PRO A 449 14.47 -27.90 -19.69
N ASP A 450 15.56 -28.02 -18.94
CA ASP A 450 16.08 -29.30 -18.45
C ASP A 450 15.36 -29.84 -17.21
N GLY A 451 14.39 -29.05 -16.66
CA GLY A 451 13.62 -29.42 -15.47
C GLY A 451 14.39 -29.39 -14.15
N ARG A 452 15.58 -28.79 -14.14
CA ARG A 452 16.43 -28.72 -12.95
C ARG A 452 16.11 -27.52 -12.07
N PHE A 453 15.84 -26.37 -12.69
CA PHE A 453 15.66 -25.12 -11.96
C PHE A 453 14.24 -24.59 -12.07
N LEU A 454 13.83 -23.85 -11.03
CA LEU A 454 12.69 -22.94 -11.05
C LEU A 454 13.20 -21.51 -10.89
N THR A 455 12.62 -20.59 -11.64
CA THR A 455 12.79 -19.14 -11.45
C THR A 455 11.50 -18.51 -10.98
N LEU A 456 11.62 -17.49 -10.16
CA LEU A 456 10.52 -16.68 -9.65
C LEU A 456 11.05 -15.32 -9.16
N THR A 457 10.15 -14.37 -8.95
CA THR A 457 10.50 -13.11 -8.28
C THR A 457 10.35 -13.27 -6.78
N VAL A 458 11.28 -12.70 -6.01
CA VAL A 458 11.18 -12.58 -4.55
C VAL A 458 11.55 -11.18 -4.10
N SER A 459 10.94 -10.72 -3.01
CA SER A 459 11.32 -9.45 -2.39
C SER A 459 12.48 -9.68 -1.42
N ALA A 460 13.60 -9.00 -1.66
CA ALA A 460 14.79 -9.04 -0.82
C ALA A 460 15.43 -7.64 -0.75
N GLY A 461 15.69 -7.13 0.46
CA GLY A 461 16.34 -5.83 0.65
C GLY A 461 15.58 -4.65 0.05
N GLN A 462 14.24 -4.70 0.08
CA GLN A 462 13.35 -3.70 -0.53
C GLN A 462 13.50 -3.62 -2.07
N ARG A 463 13.89 -4.70 -2.70
CA ARG A 463 13.93 -4.87 -4.16
C ARG A 463 13.35 -6.20 -4.55
N ASN A 464 12.70 -6.24 -5.69
CA ASN A 464 12.28 -7.50 -6.27
C ASN A 464 13.43 -8.05 -7.13
N GLN A 465 13.88 -9.25 -6.79
CA GLN A 465 14.99 -9.94 -7.45
C GLN A 465 14.52 -11.25 -8.07
N ILE A 466 15.23 -11.73 -9.06
CA ILE A 466 15.01 -13.08 -9.62
C ILE A 466 15.69 -14.09 -8.70
N LEU A 467 14.94 -15.05 -8.20
CA LEU A 467 15.43 -16.21 -7.47
C LEU A 467 15.50 -17.42 -8.41
N LEU A 468 16.64 -18.08 -8.44
CA LEU A 468 16.83 -19.39 -9.09
C LEU A 468 16.90 -20.45 -8.01
N VAL A 469 16.08 -21.49 -8.13
CA VAL A 469 15.99 -22.61 -7.18
C VAL A 469 16.39 -23.91 -7.87
N ASP A 470 17.40 -24.61 -7.40
CA ASP A 470 17.69 -25.99 -7.80
C ASP A 470 16.68 -26.91 -7.11
N VAL A 471 15.76 -27.49 -7.88
CA VAL A 471 14.62 -28.24 -7.33
C VAL A 471 15.05 -29.53 -6.61
N ALA A 472 16.13 -30.16 -7.05
CA ALA A 472 16.62 -31.40 -6.44
C ALA A 472 17.48 -31.12 -5.20
N ALA A 473 18.31 -30.07 -5.24
CA ALA A 473 19.22 -29.73 -4.15
C ALA A 473 18.58 -28.84 -3.08
N GLY A 474 17.48 -28.12 -3.39
CA GLY A 474 16.87 -27.12 -2.51
C GLY A 474 17.76 -25.88 -2.28
N THR A 475 18.76 -25.68 -3.14
CA THR A 475 19.67 -24.53 -3.04
C THR A 475 19.17 -23.37 -3.90
N THR A 476 19.52 -22.16 -3.49
CA THR A 476 19.03 -20.92 -4.14
C THR A 476 20.18 -20.01 -4.55
N ARG A 477 19.92 -19.21 -5.59
CA ARG A 477 20.78 -18.14 -6.04
C ARG A 477 19.93 -16.96 -6.53
N THR A 478 20.29 -15.74 -6.17
CA THR A 478 19.67 -14.54 -6.70
C THR A 478 20.39 -14.05 -7.96
N ILE A 479 19.61 -13.50 -8.89
CA ILE A 479 20.09 -12.85 -10.12
C ILE A 479 19.56 -11.42 -10.09
N GLU A 480 20.46 -10.46 -10.24
CA GLU A 480 20.14 -9.05 -10.43
C GLU A 480 20.25 -8.72 -11.93
N PRO A 481 19.13 -8.50 -12.63
CA PRO A 481 19.14 -8.28 -14.10
C PRO A 481 19.82 -6.97 -14.48
N SER A 482 19.75 -5.97 -13.62
CA SER A 482 20.47 -4.70 -13.74
C SER A 482 20.95 -4.24 -12.36
N PRO A 483 22.07 -3.54 -12.26
CA PRO A 483 22.49 -2.96 -10.99
C PRO A 483 21.36 -2.11 -10.39
N TYR A 484 21.00 -2.46 -9.15
CA TYR A 484 19.98 -1.72 -8.37
C TYR A 484 18.56 -1.68 -8.97
N GLY A 485 18.28 -2.47 -10.03
CA GLY A 485 16.93 -2.60 -10.58
C GLY A 485 16.03 -3.46 -9.70
N SER A 486 14.74 -3.16 -9.72
CA SER A 486 13.68 -4.04 -9.23
C SER A 486 12.93 -4.61 -10.41
N VAL A 487 12.82 -5.93 -10.48
CA VAL A 487 11.88 -6.58 -11.40
C VAL A 487 10.47 -6.14 -11.01
N SER A 488 9.57 -5.97 -11.96
CA SER A 488 8.18 -5.66 -11.65
C SER A 488 7.57 -6.74 -10.75
N THR A 489 6.47 -6.38 -10.12
CA THR A 489 5.88 -7.17 -9.06
C THR A 489 5.57 -8.60 -9.50
N ARG A 490 5.23 -9.39 -8.54
CA ARG A 490 4.73 -10.74 -8.72
C ARG A 490 3.45 -10.79 -9.57
N GLY A 491 3.00 -11.97 -9.88
CA GLY A 491 1.86 -12.26 -10.72
C GLY A 491 2.32 -12.58 -12.11
N ASP A 492 1.90 -11.78 -13.08
CA ASP A 492 2.09 -12.14 -14.48
C ASP A 492 3.44 -11.72 -15.08
N ASP A 493 4.29 -10.97 -14.36
CA ASP A 493 5.43 -10.23 -14.90
C ASP A 493 6.73 -11.03 -15.11
N GLY A 494 6.76 -12.31 -14.78
CA GLY A 494 7.93 -13.16 -14.92
C GLY A 494 8.80 -13.23 -13.66
N PRO A 495 10.02 -13.81 -13.73
CA PRO A 495 10.84 -14.19 -14.88
C PRO A 495 10.45 -15.52 -15.52
N LEU A 496 10.42 -15.56 -16.84
CA LEU A 496 10.04 -16.75 -17.60
C LEU A 496 11.20 -17.25 -18.46
N TRP A 497 11.56 -18.51 -18.31
CA TRP A 497 12.48 -19.18 -19.22
C TRP A 497 11.93 -19.25 -20.63
N SER A 498 12.78 -18.95 -21.62
CA SER A 498 12.47 -19.33 -22.99
C SER A 498 12.53 -20.85 -23.15
N PRO A 499 11.68 -21.46 -23.99
CA PRO A 499 11.68 -22.92 -24.22
C PRO A 499 13.03 -23.47 -24.67
N ASP A 500 13.87 -22.67 -25.36
CA ASP A 500 15.23 -23.05 -25.79
C ASP A 500 16.30 -22.86 -24.70
N GLY A 501 15.96 -22.28 -23.57
CA GLY A 501 16.82 -22.08 -22.41
C GLY A 501 17.87 -20.96 -22.52
N HIS A 502 17.75 -20.06 -23.50
CA HIS A 502 18.73 -19.01 -23.73
C HIS A 502 18.38 -17.67 -23.07
N TRP A 503 17.11 -17.48 -22.64
CA TRP A 503 16.61 -16.22 -22.16
C TRP A 503 15.73 -16.36 -20.93
N LEU A 504 15.76 -15.33 -20.07
CA LEU A 504 14.72 -15.03 -19.08
C LEU A 504 13.98 -13.76 -19.52
N ALA A 505 12.65 -13.86 -19.71
CA ALA A 505 11.80 -12.71 -20.00
C ALA A 505 11.13 -12.21 -18.72
N PHE A 506 11.13 -10.90 -18.48
CA PHE A 506 10.51 -10.27 -17.31
C PHE A 506 10.16 -8.82 -17.62
N SER A 507 9.27 -8.27 -16.82
CA SER A 507 8.96 -6.84 -16.83
C SER A 507 9.86 -6.09 -15.84
N GLN A 508 10.52 -5.04 -16.31
CA GLN A 508 11.30 -4.11 -15.52
C GLN A 508 11.19 -2.70 -16.11
N ASP A 509 11.17 -1.68 -15.25
CA ASP A 509 11.04 -0.27 -15.67
C ASP A 509 9.84 -0.06 -16.63
N SER A 510 8.74 -0.80 -16.37
CA SER A 510 7.48 -0.80 -17.14
C SER A 510 7.60 -1.26 -18.59
N THR A 511 8.64 -2.02 -18.91
CA THR A 511 8.93 -2.58 -20.25
C THR A 511 9.39 -4.03 -20.15
N ILE A 512 9.27 -4.80 -21.25
CA ILE A 512 9.75 -6.20 -21.29
C ILE A 512 11.26 -6.21 -21.59
N HIS A 513 11.97 -7.00 -20.79
CA HIS A 513 13.38 -7.27 -20.90
C HIS A 513 13.68 -8.76 -21.12
N LEU A 514 14.76 -9.04 -21.84
CA LEU A 514 15.33 -10.36 -22.00
C LEU A 514 16.75 -10.40 -21.44
N LEU A 515 16.99 -11.27 -20.46
CA LEU A 515 18.30 -11.53 -19.89
C LEU A 515 18.88 -12.80 -20.54
N PRO A 516 20.03 -12.72 -21.26
CA PRO A 516 20.67 -13.91 -21.80
C PRO A 516 21.26 -14.74 -20.67
N VAL A 517 20.98 -16.05 -20.69
CA VAL A 517 21.44 -17.00 -19.67
C VAL A 517 22.02 -18.27 -20.28
N ASP A 518 22.89 -18.94 -19.54
CA ASP A 518 23.31 -20.30 -19.88
C ASP A 518 22.36 -21.35 -19.29
N ALA A 519 22.60 -22.64 -19.56
CA ALA A 519 21.78 -23.75 -19.06
C ALA A 519 21.70 -23.83 -17.51
N THR A 520 22.56 -23.16 -16.79
CA THR A 520 22.53 -23.07 -15.33
C THR A 520 21.78 -21.83 -14.82
N GLY A 521 21.24 -21.03 -15.73
CA GLY A 521 20.60 -19.75 -15.41
C GLY A 521 21.58 -18.63 -15.04
N THR A 522 22.89 -18.81 -15.35
CA THR A 522 23.88 -17.75 -15.13
C THR A 522 23.79 -16.75 -16.27
N PRO A 523 23.67 -15.44 -15.97
CA PRO A 523 23.70 -14.41 -17.01
C PRO A 523 24.97 -14.46 -17.85
N THR A 524 24.81 -14.45 -19.17
CA THR A 524 25.91 -14.44 -20.16
C THR A 524 26.13 -13.05 -20.78
N GLY A 525 25.31 -12.09 -20.45
CA GLY A 525 25.35 -10.70 -20.88
C GLY A 525 24.33 -9.84 -20.13
N PRO A 526 24.28 -8.53 -20.41
CA PRO A 526 23.29 -7.64 -19.79
C PRO A 526 21.86 -7.92 -20.29
N ALA A 527 20.87 -7.59 -19.48
CA ALA A 527 19.48 -7.61 -19.89
C ALA A 527 19.23 -6.60 -21.02
N ARG A 528 18.42 -7.00 -21.99
CA ARG A 528 18.07 -6.19 -23.17
C ARG A 528 16.58 -5.89 -23.19
N ARG A 529 16.21 -4.61 -23.27
CA ARG A 529 14.83 -4.17 -23.47
C ARG A 529 14.36 -4.49 -24.88
N ILE A 530 13.16 -5.04 -25.03
CA ILE A 530 12.53 -5.40 -26.31
C ILE A 530 11.24 -4.64 -26.59
N THR A 531 10.74 -3.81 -25.65
CA THR A 531 9.59 -2.94 -25.86
C THR A 531 9.91 -1.51 -25.43
N ASP A 532 9.29 -0.51 -26.08
CA ASP A 532 9.47 0.91 -25.75
C ASP A 532 8.23 1.56 -25.13
N GLU A 533 7.22 0.79 -24.83
CA GLU A 533 5.92 1.19 -24.29
C GLU A 533 5.60 0.44 -22.99
N ALA A 534 4.61 0.91 -22.24
CA ALA A 534 4.17 0.23 -21.03
C ALA A 534 3.76 -1.22 -21.33
N SER A 535 4.50 -2.19 -20.80
CA SER A 535 4.40 -3.59 -21.18
C SER A 535 4.52 -4.50 -19.95
N ASP A 536 3.58 -5.43 -19.81
CA ASP A 536 3.47 -6.34 -18.67
C ASP A 536 3.16 -7.78 -19.16
N ALA A 537 3.21 -8.74 -18.24
CA ALA A 537 2.75 -10.12 -18.42
C ALA A 537 3.34 -10.83 -19.66
N PRO A 538 4.68 -10.97 -19.76
CA PRO A 538 5.30 -11.68 -20.89
C PRO A 538 4.88 -13.14 -20.95
N SER A 539 4.81 -13.71 -22.18
CA SER A 539 4.61 -15.14 -22.40
C SER A 539 5.28 -15.60 -23.70
N TRP A 540 6.00 -16.71 -23.66
CA TRP A 540 6.77 -17.22 -24.79
C TRP A 540 5.95 -18.05 -25.78
N SER A 541 6.27 -17.97 -27.08
CA SER A 541 5.96 -19.02 -28.04
C SER A 541 6.89 -20.22 -27.85
N GLY A 542 6.44 -21.43 -28.18
CA GLY A 542 7.24 -22.63 -27.97
C GLY A 542 8.51 -22.71 -28.81
N ASP A 543 8.62 -21.93 -29.87
CA ASP A 543 9.82 -21.83 -30.73
C ASP A 543 10.82 -20.76 -30.24
N SER A 544 10.53 -20.13 -29.10
CA SER A 544 11.35 -19.06 -28.47
C SER A 544 11.59 -17.81 -29.33
N LYS A 545 10.78 -17.57 -30.37
CA LYS A 545 10.99 -16.45 -31.31
C LYS A 545 10.10 -15.26 -31.03
N THR A 546 9.00 -15.46 -30.31
CA THR A 546 7.97 -14.46 -30.10
C THR A 546 7.61 -14.37 -28.63
N VAL A 547 7.38 -13.16 -28.15
CA VAL A 547 6.89 -12.85 -26.81
C VAL A 547 5.55 -12.15 -26.91
N LEU A 548 4.53 -12.75 -26.29
CA LEU A 548 3.25 -12.10 -26.01
C LEU A 548 3.43 -11.16 -24.81
N TYR A 549 2.76 -10.01 -24.81
CA TYR A 549 2.68 -9.10 -23.66
C TYR A 549 1.40 -8.28 -23.69
N LEU A 550 1.08 -7.64 -22.58
CA LEU A 550 0.00 -6.67 -22.44
C LEU A 550 0.53 -5.24 -22.57
N HIS A 551 -0.10 -4.46 -23.43
CA HIS A 551 0.06 -3.02 -23.53
C HIS A 551 -1.26 -2.32 -23.27
N ASN A 552 -1.42 -1.73 -22.10
CA ASN A 552 -2.63 -0.95 -21.72
C ASN A 552 -3.96 -1.69 -22.04
N GLY A 553 -4.03 -2.98 -21.71
CA GLY A 553 -5.20 -3.82 -21.96
C GLY A 553 -5.33 -4.36 -23.38
N THR A 554 -4.30 -4.22 -24.22
CA THR A 554 -4.21 -4.81 -25.55
C THR A 554 -3.17 -5.92 -25.55
N LEU A 555 -3.53 -7.09 -26.10
CA LEU A 555 -2.59 -8.19 -26.34
C LEU A 555 -1.70 -7.87 -27.53
N ARG A 556 -0.37 -8.03 -27.36
CA ARG A 556 0.63 -7.78 -28.40
C ARG A 556 1.63 -8.92 -28.51
N LEU A 557 2.11 -9.15 -29.71
CA LEU A 557 3.25 -10.03 -29.98
C LEU A 557 4.43 -9.20 -30.47
N THR A 558 5.61 -9.49 -29.92
CA THR A 558 6.87 -8.93 -30.42
C THR A 558 7.87 -10.05 -30.70
N THR A 559 8.77 -9.81 -31.65
CA THR A 559 9.90 -10.73 -31.88
C THR A 559 10.97 -10.54 -30.80
N VAL A 560 11.80 -11.59 -30.58
CA VAL A 560 12.87 -11.56 -29.56
C VAL A 560 13.82 -10.37 -29.75
N ASP A 561 14.09 -9.93 -30.97
CA ASP A 561 14.92 -8.74 -31.27
C ASP A 561 14.19 -7.41 -30.99
N GLY A 562 12.86 -7.42 -30.86
CA GLY A 562 12.03 -6.23 -30.67
C GLY A 562 11.73 -5.47 -31.97
N GLU A 563 12.13 -5.99 -33.14
CA GLU A 563 12.01 -5.27 -34.41
C GLU A 563 10.60 -5.31 -35.02
N SER A 564 9.78 -6.30 -34.63
CA SER A 564 8.43 -6.46 -35.15
C SER A 564 7.43 -6.63 -34.02
N THR A 565 6.43 -5.75 -33.98
CA THR A 565 5.33 -5.81 -33.01
C THR A 565 4.00 -5.76 -33.73
N ARG A 566 3.04 -6.59 -33.30
CA ARG A 566 1.67 -6.58 -33.80
C ARG A 566 0.63 -6.74 -32.71
N ASP A 567 -0.51 -6.08 -32.86
CA ASP A 567 -1.67 -6.26 -32.00
C ASP A 567 -2.37 -7.59 -32.27
N ILE A 568 -2.93 -8.20 -31.24
CA ILE A 568 -3.89 -9.30 -31.34
C ILE A 568 -5.26 -8.73 -31.02
N PRO A 569 -6.17 -8.62 -32.01
CA PRO A 569 -7.50 -8.10 -31.78
C PRO A 569 -8.27 -8.96 -30.78
N LEU A 570 -8.87 -8.36 -29.77
CA LEU A 570 -9.79 -9.03 -28.86
C LEU A 570 -11.20 -8.46 -29.06
N ASP A 571 -12.03 -9.21 -29.78
CA ASP A 571 -13.45 -8.89 -29.99
C ASP A 571 -14.27 -9.45 -28.82
N LEU A 572 -14.02 -8.89 -27.62
CA LEU A 572 -14.72 -9.23 -26.38
C LEU A 572 -15.25 -7.95 -25.74
N THR A 573 -16.53 -7.93 -25.44
CA THR A 573 -17.18 -6.78 -24.82
C THR A 573 -18.04 -7.22 -23.64
N PHE A 574 -18.27 -6.30 -22.70
CA PHE A 574 -19.21 -6.46 -21.61
C PHE A 574 -20.18 -5.28 -21.54
N THR A 575 -21.33 -5.51 -20.93
CA THR A 575 -22.30 -4.48 -20.62
C THR A 575 -22.48 -4.37 -19.11
N GLN A 576 -22.77 -3.18 -18.62
CA GLN A 576 -23.06 -2.99 -17.21
C GLN A 576 -24.34 -3.74 -16.80
N ASP A 577 -24.29 -4.50 -15.70
CA ASP A 577 -25.46 -5.13 -15.09
C ASP A 577 -26.42 -4.04 -14.63
N LYS A 578 -27.57 -3.97 -15.27
CA LYS A 578 -28.64 -3.03 -14.94
C LYS A 578 -29.97 -3.79 -14.86
N PRO A 579 -30.40 -4.11 -13.62
CA PRO A 579 -31.61 -4.89 -13.43
C PRO A 579 -32.85 -4.14 -13.86
N ASP A 580 -33.90 -4.86 -14.26
CA ASP A 580 -35.23 -4.32 -14.51
C ASP A 580 -36.12 -4.41 -13.25
N SER A 581 -35.51 -4.26 -12.08
CA SER A 581 -36.16 -4.37 -10.78
C SER A 581 -37.33 -3.40 -10.62
N ARG A 582 -38.36 -3.86 -9.94
CA ARG A 582 -39.50 -3.05 -9.49
C ARG A 582 -39.78 -3.45 -8.04
N LEU A 583 -39.23 -2.67 -7.10
CA LEU A 583 -39.31 -2.98 -5.68
C LEU A 583 -40.14 -1.92 -4.96
N VAL A 584 -40.95 -2.37 -4.04
CA VAL A 584 -41.51 -1.57 -2.96
C VAL A 584 -40.96 -2.09 -1.65
N ILE A 585 -40.20 -1.28 -0.95
CA ILE A 585 -39.53 -1.65 0.29
C ILE A 585 -40.21 -0.89 1.42
N HIS A 586 -40.95 -1.57 2.30
CA HIS A 586 -41.50 -0.97 3.48
C HIS A 586 -40.44 -0.98 4.60
N ALA A 587 -39.90 0.16 4.92
CA ALA A 587 -38.87 0.34 5.95
C ALA A 587 -39.52 0.86 7.26
N GLY A 588 -39.39 0.10 8.33
CA GLY A 588 -39.86 0.56 9.65
C GLY A 588 -39.04 1.74 10.16
N ARG A 589 -37.74 1.73 9.87
CA ARG A 589 -36.79 2.86 10.06
C ARG A 589 -35.96 3.04 8.81
N LEU A 590 -35.80 4.29 8.35
CA LEU A 590 -34.91 4.67 7.28
C LEU A 590 -33.94 5.73 7.78
N TRP A 591 -32.65 5.38 7.94
CA TRP A 591 -31.59 6.36 8.08
C TRP A 591 -31.04 6.74 6.70
N ASP A 592 -31.23 8.00 6.32
CA ASP A 592 -30.94 8.44 4.95
C ASP A 592 -29.49 8.83 4.69
N GLY A 593 -28.60 8.83 5.70
CA GLY A 593 -27.20 9.24 5.60
C GLY A 593 -26.96 10.76 5.76
N ARG A 594 -28.01 11.58 5.75
CA ARG A 594 -27.92 13.05 5.86
C ARG A 594 -28.41 13.60 7.17
N HIS A 595 -29.49 13.05 7.67
CA HIS A 595 -30.13 13.50 8.89
C HIS A 595 -29.80 12.57 10.05
N ARG A 596 -29.70 13.14 11.25
CA ARG A 596 -29.39 12.37 12.45
C ARG A 596 -30.52 11.37 12.77
N GLU A 597 -31.74 11.88 12.76
CA GLU A 597 -32.92 11.08 13.09
C GLU A 597 -33.43 10.28 11.88
N PRO A 598 -33.68 8.99 12.03
CA PRO A 598 -34.28 8.19 10.97
C PRO A 598 -35.73 8.59 10.72
N ARG A 599 -36.17 8.47 9.48
CA ARG A 599 -37.59 8.47 9.13
C ARG A 599 -38.22 7.13 9.49
N THR A 600 -39.44 7.12 9.96
CA THR A 600 -40.15 5.89 10.31
C THR A 600 -41.28 5.61 9.37
N ASP A 601 -41.59 4.34 9.18
CA ASP A 601 -42.76 3.85 8.46
C ASP A 601 -42.87 4.47 7.03
N VAL A 602 -41.88 4.16 6.20
CA VAL A 602 -41.74 4.70 4.85
C VAL A 602 -41.60 3.60 3.79
N ASP A 603 -42.16 3.88 2.60
CA ASP A 603 -41.93 3.06 1.40
C ASP A 603 -40.83 3.64 0.55
N ILE A 604 -39.83 2.81 0.22
CA ILE A 604 -38.79 3.14 -0.76
C ILE A 604 -39.14 2.44 -2.06
N ILE A 605 -39.36 3.20 -3.12
CA ILE A 605 -39.78 2.69 -4.43
C ILE A 605 -38.56 2.66 -5.34
N VAL A 606 -38.16 1.48 -5.79
CA VAL A 606 -37.01 1.26 -6.69
C VAL A 606 -37.49 0.81 -8.06
N VAL A 607 -36.94 1.44 -9.11
CA VAL A 607 -37.18 1.05 -10.51
C VAL A 607 -35.84 0.94 -11.23
N GLY A 608 -35.55 -0.23 -11.75
CA GLY A 608 -34.21 -0.55 -12.25
C GLY A 608 -33.20 -0.48 -11.12
N ASN A 609 -32.12 0.26 -11.31
CA ASN A 609 -31.09 0.44 -10.31
C ASN A 609 -31.25 1.69 -9.42
N ARG A 610 -32.36 2.48 -9.58
CA ARG A 610 -32.52 3.78 -8.90
C ARG A 610 -33.72 3.88 -7.99
N ILE A 611 -33.54 4.60 -6.89
CA ILE A 611 -34.63 5.02 -6.00
C ILE A 611 -35.49 6.07 -6.73
N ARG A 612 -36.74 5.77 -6.92
CA ARG A 612 -37.67 6.66 -7.60
C ARG A 612 -38.45 7.59 -6.69
N ARG A 613 -38.86 7.07 -5.51
CA ARG A 613 -39.57 7.83 -4.49
C ARG A 613 -39.32 7.29 -3.11
N ILE A 614 -39.47 8.12 -2.10
CA ILE A 614 -39.50 7.79 -0.69
C ILE A 614 -40.69 8.50 -0.07
N GLU A 615 -41.72 7.77 0.29
CA GLU A 615 -43.01 8.30 0.74
C GLU A 615 -43.53 7.58 1.99
N PRO A 616 -44.47 8.14 2.78
CA PRO A 616 -45.09 7.45 3.91
C PRO A 616 -45.66 6.11 3.49
N HIS A 617 -45.57 5.12 4.36
CA HIS A 617 -46.10 3.78 4.09
C HIS A 617 -47.64 3.79 3.83
N ARG A 618 -48.08 2.90 2.94
CA ARG A 618 -49.49 2.67 2.64
C ARG A 618 -49.75 1.19 2.42
N GLU A 619 -50.76 0.63 3.07
CA GLU A 619 -51.12 -0.78 2.98
C GLU A 619 -51.49 -1.25 1.56
N ASP A 620 -52.00 -0.34 0.71
CA ASP A 620 -52.46 -0.63 -0.65
C ASP A 620 -51.38 -0.69 -1.74
N ARG A 621 -50.08 -0.71 -1.36
CA ARG A 621 -48.97 -0.62 -2.27
C ARG A 621 -48.54 -1.90 -2.97
N GLN A 622 -49.16 -3.04 -2.67
CA GLN A 622 -48.87 -4.26 -3.43
C GLN A 622 -49.37 -4.09 -4.88
N ARG A 623 -48.41 -3.97 -5.80
CA ARG A 623 -48.67 -3.80 -7.25
C ARG A 623 -48.37 -5.09 -7.99
N ALA A 624 -49.26 -5.49 -8.91
CA ALA A 624 -49.00 -6.64 -9.78
C ALA A 624 -47.71 -6.47 -10.57
N GLY A 625 -46.81 -7.45 -10.47
CA GLY A 625 -45.49 -7.42 -11.13
C GLY A 625 -44.40 -6.62 -10.39
N TRP A 626 -44.65 -6.21 -9.13
CA TRP A 626 -43.67 -5.61 -8.25
C TRP A 626 -43.30 -6.58 -7.12
N GLN A 627 -42.04 -6.62 -6.75
CA GLN A 627 -41.58 -7.33 -5.56
C GLN A 627 -41.80 -6.42 -4.34
N PHE A 628 -42.50 -6.91 -3.34
CA PHE A 628 -42.66 -6.24 -2.05
C PHE A 628 -41.64 -6.83 -1.08
N ILE A 629 -40.88 -5.97 -0.42
CA ILE A 629 -39.93 -6.32 0.64
C ILE A 629 -40.43 -5.71 1.94
N ASP A 630 -40.79 -6.56 2.87
CA ASP A 630 -41.21 -6.15 4.21
C ASP A 630 -39.95 -6.02 5.11
N ALA A 631 -39.63 -4.78 5.46
CA ALA A 631 -38.58 -4.40 6.39
C ALA A 631 -39.15 -3.53 7.54
N SER A 632 -40.43 -3.74 7.88
CA SER A 632 -41.15 -3.00 8.93
C SER A 632 -40.49 -3.07 10.32
N GLU A 633 -39.80 -4.17 10.62
CA GLU A 633 -39.04 -4.37 11.87
C GLU A 633 -37.56 -4.00 11.76
N GLN A 634 -37.07 -3.58 10.59
CA GLN A 634 -35.68 -3.37 10.30
C GLN A 634 -35.33 -1.88 10.16
N THR A 635 -34.02 -1.59 10.26
CA THR A 635 -33.45 -0.31 9.86
C THR A 635 -32.86 -0.47 8.46
N VAL A 636 -33.27 0.40 7.54
CA VAL A 636 -32.67 0.53 6.21
C VAL A 636 -31.67 1.69 6.22
N THR A 637 -30.45 1.44 5.75
CA THR A 637 -29.38 2.43 5.65
C THR A 637 -28.79 2.46 4.24
N PRO A 638 -28.03 3.51 3.86
CA PRO A 638 -27.18 3.45 2.66
C PRO A 638 -26.19 2.29 2.78
N GLY A 639 -25.77 1.76 1.63
CA GLY A 639 -24.69 0.78 1.57
C GLY A 639 -23.39 1.35 2.12
N LEU A 640 -22.65 0.52 2.87
CA LEU A 640 -21.37 0.88 3.46
C LEU A 640 -20.26 0.96 2.40
N VAL A 641 -19.31 1.85 2.63
CA VAL A 641 -18.15 2.10 1.76
C VAL A 641 -16.87 1.81 2.53
N ASP A 642 -16.04 0.92 2.00
CA ASP A 642 -14.67 0.72 2.48
C ASP A 642 -13.69 1.53 1.63
N MET A 643 -13.08 2.56 2.22
CA MET A 643 -12.22 3.52 1.53
C MET A 643 -10.76 3.09 1.45
N HIS A 644 -10.41 1.93 1.99
CA HIS A 644 -9.06 1.39 1.92
C HIS A 644 -9.12 -0.13 1.95
N ASN A 645 -9.10 -0.73 0.78
CA ASN A 645 -9.19 -2.17 0.60
C ASN A 645 -8.23 -2.62 -0.51
N HIS A 646 -7.82 -3.87 -0.49
CA HIS A 646 -7.09 -4.54 -1.57
C HIS A 646 -7.86 -5.79 -1.97
N GLN A 647 -7.89 -6.11 -3.26
CA GLN A 647 -8.55 -7.34 -3.72
C GLN A 647 -7.63 -8.54 -3.50
N GLU A 648 -6.33 -8.32 -3.63
CA GLU A 648 -5.32 -9.34 -3.43
C GLU A 648 -4.18 -8.80 -2.57
N MET A 649 -3.68 -9.58 -1.62
CA MET A 649 -2.47 -9.28 -0.88
C MET A 649 -1.82 -10.57 -0.36
N ARG A 650 -0.53 -10.78 -0.67
CA ARG A 650 0.25 -11.94 -0.19
C ARG A 650 -0.44 -13.28 -0.43
N SER A 651 -0.89 -13.51 -1.68
CA SER A 651 -1.63 -14.72 -2.07
C SER A 651 -2.89 -14.99 -1.24
N ARG A 652 -3.45 -13.99 -0.60
CA ARG A 652 -4.69 -14.09 0.16
C ARG A 652 -5.87 -13.78 -0.76
N PHE A 653 -6.26 -14.76 -1.53
CA PHE A 653 -7.44 -14.70 -2.38
C PHE A 653 -8.67 -15.22 -1.66
N PHE A 654 -9.82 -14.72 -2.06
CA PHE A 654 -11.12 -15.22 -1.67
C PHE A 654 -11.97 -15.67 -2.87
N GLY A 655 -11.48 -15.46 -4.10
CA GLY A 655 -12.27 -15.67 -5.29
C GLY A 655 -13.57 -14.88 -5.31
N ASP A 656 -14.63 -15.46 -5.85
CA ASP A 656 -15.98 -14.85 -5.84
C ASP A 656 -16.54 -14.68 -4.40
N ARG A 657 -16.02 -15.42 -3.45
CA ARG A 657 -16.42 -15.36 -2.03
C ARG A 657 -16.20 -14.00 -1.42
N GLN A 658 -15.10 -13.30 -1.78
CA GLN A 658 -14.78 -11.98 -1.22
C GLN A 658 -15.89 -10.96 -1.49
N GLY A 659 -16.38 -10.90 -2.71
CA GLY A 659 -17.47 -9.99 -3.07
C GLY A 659 -18.74 -10.28 -2.31
N ARG A 660 -19.12 -11.55 -2.22
CA ARG A 660 -20.31 -12.00 -1.47
C ARG A 660 -20.15 -11.77 0.02
N LEU A 661 -18.95 -12.01 0.57
CA LEU A 661 -18.62 -11.74 1.95
C LEU A 661 -18.83 -10.25 2.28
N LEU A 662 -18.24 -9.36 1.51
CA LEU A 662 -18.38 -7.91 1.68
C LEU A 662 -19.85 -7.48 1.65
N LEU A 663 -20.63 -7.94 0.65
CA LEU A 663 -22.06 -7.66 0.59
C LEU A 663 -22.81 -8.20 1.80
N SER A 664 -22.50 -9.41 2.28
CA SER A 664 -23.16 -10.00 3.43
C SER A 664 -22.95 -9.21 4.74
N TYR A 665 -21.94 -8.37 4.77
CA TYR A 665 -21.65 -7.41 5.85
C TYR A 665 -22.09 -5.97 5.52
N GLY A 666 -22.90 -5.78 4.46
CA GLY A 666 -23.44 -4.49 4.09
C GLY A 666 -22.50 -3.56 3.33
N ILE A 667 -21.31 -4.03 2.96
CA ILE A 667 -20.32 -3.25 2.20
C ILE A 667 -20.68 -3.34 0.72
N THR A 668 -21.21 -2.25 0.14
CA THR A 668 -21.68 -2.21 -1.24
C THR A 668 -20.71 -1.51 -2.19
N THR A 669 -19.70 -0.84 -1.64
CA THR A 669 -18.68 -0.13 -2.39
C THR A 669 -17.33 -0.30 -1.72
N THR A 670 -16.29 -0.58 -2.52
CA THR A 670 -14.89 -0.64 -2.08
C THR A 670 -14.01 0.23 -2.96
N ARG A 671 -12.95 0.78 -2.37
CA ARG A 671 -11.90 1.50 -3.08
C ARG A 671 -10.57 0.78 -2.84
N SER A 672 -9.96 0.30 -3.92
CA SER A 672 -8.59 -0.20 -3.88
C SER A 672 -7.59 0.94 -3.70
N THR A 673 -6.54 0.67 -2.96
CA THR A 673 -5.42 1.58 -2.75
C THR A 673 -4.09 0.99 -3.25
N GLY A 674 -4.16 -0.07 -4.03
CA GLY A 674 -3.04 -0.74 -4.69
C GLY A 674 -3.36 -2.21 -4.93
N ASP A 675 -3.38 -2.61 -6.20
CA ASP A 675 -3.55 -4.00 -6.65
C ASP A 675 -2.81 -4.21 -7.97
N PRO A 676 -2.45 -5.44 -8.35
CA PRO A 676 -1.95 -5.72 -9.68
C PRO A 676 -2.96 -5.26 -10.74
N VAL A 677 -2.53 -4.37 -11.65
CA VAL A 677 -3.44 -3.54 -12.46
C VAL A 677 -4.45 -4.34 -13.29
N TYR A 678 -3.99 -5.40 -13.97
CA TYR A 678 -4.87 -6.16 -14.85
C TYR A 678 -5.83 -7.06 -14.09
N ARG A 679 -5.44 -7.53 -12.90
CA ARG A 679 -6.33 -8.25 -11.98
C ARG A 679 -7.39 -7.31 -11.41
N ALA A 680 -7.01 -6.13 -10.93
CA ALA A 680 -7.95 -5.12 -10.46
C ALA A 680 -8.92 -4.67 -11.56
N LEU A 681 -8.44 -4.56 -12.80
CA LEU A 681 -9.27 -4.20 -13.92
C LEU A 681 -10.26 -5.32 -14.29
N GLU A 682 -9.83 -6.58 -14.26
CA GLU A 682 -10.68 -7.75 -14.43
C GLU A 682 -11.77 -7.79 -13.35
N ASP A 683 -11.39 -7.60 -12.07
CA ASP A 683 -12.33 -7.51 -10.96
C ASP A 683 -13.39 -6.41 -11.19
N ARG A 684 -12.96 -5.21 -11.60
CA ARG A 684 -13.87 -4.10 -11.89
C ARG A 684 -14.84 -4.42 -13.03
N GLU A 685 -14.36 -5.04 -14.09
CA GLU A 685 -15.16 -5.40 -15.25
C GLU A 685 -16.15 -6.53 -14.92
N ALA A 686 -15.71 -7.60 -14.25
CA ALA A 686 -16.54 -8.71 -13.82
C ALA A 686 -17.63 -8.29 -12.81
N LEU A 687 -17.29 -7.43 -11.84
CA LEU A 687 -18.24 -6.86 -10.89
C LEU A 687 -19.23 -5.87 -11.54
N THR A 688 -18.80 -5.16 -12.59
CA THR A 688 -19.63 -4.22 -13.33
C THR A 688 -20.61 -4.93 -14.26
N SER A 689 -20.17 -6.00 -14.93
CA SER A 689 -21.01 -6.82 -15.81
C SER A 689 -21.99 -7.71 -15.05
N GLY A 690 -21.71 -8.00 -13.76
CA GLY A 690 -22.47 -8.94 -12.96
C GLY A 690 -22.08 -10.40 -13.17
N ASP A 691 -21.02 -10.67 -13.94
CA ASP A 691 -20.43 -12.01 -14.03
C ASP A 691 -19.85 -12.46 -12.68
N ARG A 692 -19.51 -11.47 -11.82
CA ARG A 692 -19.14 -11.68 -10.41
C ARG A 692 -20.05 -10.88 -9.48
N ILE A 693 -20.44 -11.48 -8.37
CA ILE A 693 -21.28 -10.83 -7.34
C ILE A 693 -20.38 -10.18 -6.28
N GLY A 694 -20.56 -8.87 -6.09
CA GLY A 694 -19.79 -8.14 -5.07
C GLY A 694 -20.09 -6.64 -5.06
N PRO A 695 -19.32 -5.88 -4.26
CA PRO A 695 -19.41 -4.43 -4.17
C PRO A 695 -19.07 -3.74 -5.50
N ARG A 696 -19.47 -2.49 -5.63
CA ARG A 696 -18.93 -1.59 -6.63
C ARG A 696 -17.47 -1.32 -6.33
N PHE A 697 -16.61 -1.41 -7.33
CA PHE A 697 -15.16 -1.35 -7.15
C PHE A 697 -14.56 -0.14 -7.85
N PHE A 698 -13.91 0.74 -7.06
CA PHE A 698 -13.09 1.84 -7.53
C PHE A 698 -11.62 1.46 -7.40
N MET A 699 -10.87 1.55 -8.48
CA MET A 699 -9.51 1.01 -8.50
C MET A 699 -8.43 2.06 -8.78
N THR A 700 -7.28 1.86 -8.17
CA THR A 700 -5.97 2.19 -8.74
C THR A 700 -5.33 0.90 -9.27
N GLY A 701 -4.22 0.99 -9.96
CA GLY A 701 -3.34 -0.16 -10.19
C GLY A 701 -2.30 -0.26 -9.09
N GLU A 702 -1.10 -0.66 -9.41
CA GLU A 702 0.02 -0.67 -8.47
C GLU A 702 0.29 0.73 -7.92
N MET A 703 0.74 0.79 -6.68
CA MET A 703 1.19 2.02 -6.05
C MET A 703 2.48 2.50 -6.71
N LEU A 704 2.57 3.79 -7.04
CA LEU A 704 3.82 4.39 -7.52
C LEU A 704 4.80 4.53 -6.36
N GLU A 705 5.95 3.87 -6.45
CA GLU A 705 6.99 3.83 -5.43
C GLU A 705 8.32 4.32 -6.00
N GLY A 706 9.34 4.51 -5.17
CA GLY A 706 10.71 4.73 -5.63
C GLY A 706 11.38 3.44 -6.09
N SER A 707 12.67 3.50 -6.39
CA SER A 707 13.44 2.33 -6.86
C SER A 707 13.49 1.16 -5.85
N ARG A 708 13.31 1.45 -4.57
CA ARG A 708 13.07 0.45 -3.53
C ARG A 708 11.60 0.32 -3.26
N VAL A 709 11.12 -0.92 -3.21
CA VAL A 709 9.70 -1.23 -3.03
C VAL A 709 9.44 -1.86 -1.67
N SER A 710 8.35 -1.47 -1.06
CA SER A 710 7.93 -1.98 0.25
C SER A 710 6.96 -3.15 0.15
N TRP A 711 6.20 -3.23 -0.95
CA TRP A 711 5.16 -4.24 -1.17
C TRP A 711 5.22 -4.83 -2.57
N GLU A 712 4.70 -6.06 -2.73
CA GLU A 712 4.67 -6.81 -3.98
C GLU A 712 3.87 -6.15 -5.10
N PHE A 713 2.94 -5.27 -4.80
CA PHE A 713 2.14 -4.53 -5.77
C PHE A 713 2.51 -3.03 -5.84
N ALA A 714 3.75 -2.71 -5.48
CA ALA A 714 4.32 -1.39 -5.72
C ALA A 714 5.10 -1.38 -7.04
N ARG A 715 4.87 -0.36 -7.85
CA ARG A 715 5.57 -0.14 -9.11
C ARG A 715 6.78 0.75 -8.85
N PRO A 716 8.02 0.24 -8.95
CA PRO A 716 9.22 1.06 -8.83
C PRO A 716 9.30 2.03 -10.01
N VAL A 717 9.35 3.32 -9.72
CA VAL A 717 9.53 4.38 -10.72
C VAL A 717 10.91 4.99 -10.52
N ARG A 718 11.77 4.91 -11.55
CA ARG A 718 13.19 5.29 -11.46
C ARG A 718 13.53 6.57 -12.23
N ASP A 719 12.81 6.85 -13.31
CA ASP A 719 13.06 7.98 -14.17
C ASP A 719 11.77 8.59 -14.76
N GLU A 720 11.89 9.77 -15.35
CA GLU A 720 10.77 10.50 -15.96
C GLU A 720 10.12 9.74 -17.12
N ARG A 721 10.90 8.97 -17.87
CA ARG A 721 10.37 8.14 -18.96
C ARG A 721 9.41 7.07 -18.40
N GLN A 722 9.82 6.39 -17.36
CA GLN A 722 8.97 5.38 -16.72
C GLN A 722 7.73 6.04 -16.10
N LEU A 723 7.88 7.20 -15.43
CA LEU A 723 6.74 7.96 -14.91
C LEU A 723 5.73 8.27 -16.02
N ALA A 724 6.19 8.72 -17.17
CA ALA A 724 5.33 9.01 -18.32
C ALA A 724 4.60 7.75 -18.83
N LEU A 725 5.25 6.59 -18.85
CA LEU A 725 4.62 5.31 -19.20
C LEU A 725 3.51 4.93 -18.20
N GLU A 726 3.76 5.09 -16.90
CA GLU A 726 2.77 4.81 -15.85
C GLU A 726 1.58 5.78 -15.95
N MET A 727 1.79 7.07 -16.13
CA MET A 727 0.69 8.02 -16.28
C MET A 727 -0.09 7.81 -17.59
N SER A 728 0.55 7.32 -18.65
CA SER A 728 -0.14 6.85 -19.85
C SER A 728 -1.04 5.64 -19.56
N ARG A 729 -0.56 4.67 -18.77
CA ARG A 729 -1.34 3.50 -18.31
C ARG A 729 -2.56 3.93 -17.48
N VAL A 730 -2.37 4.85 -16.54
CA VAL A 730 -3.45 5.44 -15.72
C VAL A 730 -4.59 5.95 -16.60
N ARG A 731 -4.25 6.74 -17.64
CA ARG A 731 -5.23 7.30 -18.59
C ARG A 731 -5.89 6.20 -19.44
N ALA A 732 -5.11 5.30 -20.00
CA ALA A 732 -5.59 4.28 -20.93
C ALA A 732 -6.52 3.26 -20.26
N LEU A 733 -6.20 2.85 -19.03
CA LEU A 733 -6.99 1.86 -18.28
C LEU A 733 -8.09 2.50 -17.41
N GLY A 734 -8.17 3.85 -17.41
CA GLY A 734 -9.25 4.59 -16.78
C GLY A 734 -9.31 4.39 -15.26
N TYR A 735 -8.19 4.57 -14.58
CA TYR A 735 -8.11 4.53 -13.13
C TYR A 735 -9.12 5.48 -12.47
N ASP A 736 -9.48 5.21 -11.23
CA ASP A 736 -10.37 6.05 -10.43
C ASP A 736 -9.60 6.92 -9.42
N LEU A 737 -8.34 6.58 -9.18
CA LEU A 737 -7.39 7.34 -8.37
C LEU A 737 -5.95 6.92 -8.71
N VAL A 738 -4.96 7.69 -8.25
CA VAL A 738 -3.54 7.31 -8.26
C VAL A 738 -3.03 7.33 -6.83
N LYS A 739 -2.33 6.26 -6.41
CA LYS A 739 -1.65 6.21 -5.12
C LYS A 739 -0.14 6.33 -5.28
N THR A 740 0.45 7.30 -4.60
CA THR A 740 1.89 7.37 -4.36
C THR A 740 2.23 6.74 -3.02
N TYR A 741 3.43 6.14 -2.92
CA TYR A 741 3.79 5.38 -1.74
C TYR A 741 5.05 5.92 -1.05
N GLN A 742 5.57 5.20 -0.05
CA GLN A 742 6.52 5.71 0.93
C GLN A 742 7.85 6.21 0.37
N ARG A 743 8.31 5.68 -0.75
CA ARG A 743 9.59 6.06 -1.36
C ARG A 743 9.43 6.79 -2.69
N PHE A 744 8.21 7.23 -3.01
CA PHE A 744 7.99 8.05 -4.19
C PHE A 744 8.65 9.44 -4.01
N ARG A 745 9.25 9.97 -5.07
CA ARG A 745 9.98 11.25 -5.03
C ARG A 745 9.05 12.44 -4.87
N ASN A 746 9.45 13.40 -4.05
CA ASN A 746 8.65 14.60 -3.80
C ASN A 746 8.54 15.51 -5.03
N ASP A 747 9.60 15.64 -5.82
CA ASP A 747 9.61 16.44 -7.04
C ASP A 747 8.65 15.92 -8.13
N TRP A 748 8.32 14.63 -8.13
CA TRP A 748 7.33 14.04 -9.04
C TRP A 748 5.90 14.05 -8.48
N GLN A 749 5.74 14.35 -7.19
CA GLN A 749 4.42 14.34 -6.54
C GLN A 749 3.47 15.36 -7.17
N THR A 750 3.95 16.58 -7.47
CA THR A 750 3.17 17.62 -8.15
C THR A 750 2.77 17.15 -9.56
N GLU A 751 3.71 16.64 -10.34
CA GLU A 751 3.45 16.19 -11.71
C GLU A 751 2.38 15.08 -11.76
N VAL A 752 2.48 14.09 -10.88
CA VAL A 752 1.47 13.00 -10.80
C VAL A 752 0.11 13.56 -10.41
N THR A 753 0.07 14.49 -9.45
CA THR A 753 -1.18 15.10 -8.98
C THR A 753 -1.83 15.93 -10.09
N GLU A 754 -1.08 16.80 -10.76
CA GLU A 754 -1.56 17.60 -11.88
C GLU A 754 -2.12 16.72 -13.00
N GLN A 755 -1.36 15.70 -13.43
CA GLN A 755 -1.79 14.78 -14.48
C GLN A 755 -3.03 13.96 -14.10
N ALA A 756 -3.20 13.60 -12.83
CA ALA A 756 -4.40 12.93 -12.32
C ALA A 756 -5.60 13.88 -12.31
N HIS A 757 -5.42 15.12 -11.85
CA HIS A 757 -6.46 16.14 -11.83
C HIS A 757 -6.92 16.55 -13.25
N GLU A 758 -6.02 16.57 -14.25
CA GLU A 758 -6.38 16.80 -15.66
C GLU A 758 -7.42 15.79 -16.18
N ILE A 759 -7.39 14.55 -15.73
CA ILE A 759 -8.36 13.52 -16.09
C ILE A 759 -9.46 13.32 -15.03
N GLY A 760 -9.50 14.21 -14.03
CA GLY A 760 -10.56 14.28 -13.04
C GLY A 760 -10.49 13.26 -11.90
N ILE A 761 -9.37 12.57 -11.70
CA ILE A 761 -9.21 11.58 -10.62
C ILE A 761 -8.35 12.12 -9.48
N PRO A 762 -8.63 11.71 -8.22
CA PRO A 762 -7.85 12.12 -7.07
C PRO A 762 -6.52 11.39 -6.97
N THR A 763 -5.61 11.98 -6.20
CA THR A 763 -4.40 11.32 -5.73
C THR A 763 -4.48 11.02 -4.24
N THR A 764 -3.79 9.98 -3.81
CA THR A 764 -3.68 9.61 -2.39
C THR A 764 -2.24 9.19 -2.07
N SER A 765 -1.83 9.35 -0.81
CA SER A 765 -0.47 9.04 -0.38
C SER A 765 -0.40 8.59 1.07
N HIS A 766 0.72 7.95 1.44
CA HIS A 766 1.08 7.78 2.84
C HIS A 766 1.58 9.08 3.50
N TYR A 767 1.99 10.08 2.71
CA TYR A 767 2.46 11.36 3.23
C TYR A 767 1.34 12.27 3.67
N LEU A 768 1.60 13.05 4.72
CA LEU A 768 0.81 14.22 5.04
C LEU A 768 1.46 15.47 4.41
N TYR A 769 2.67 15.80 4.84
CA TYR A 769 3.50 16.85 4.25
C TYR A 769 4.82 16.21 3.80
N PRO A 770 5.38 16.55 2.64
CA PRO A 770 4.96 17.63 1.75
C PRO A 770 3.82 17.30 0.78
N ALA A 771 3.22 16.10 0.80
CA ALA A 771 2.17 15.72 -0.15
C ALA A 771 1.01 16.73 -0.24
N ILE A 772 0.57 17.28 0.91
CA ILE A 772 -0.50 18.30 0.92
C ILE A 772 -0.07 19.63 0.29
N ALA A 773 1.22 19.96 0.32
CA ALA A 773 1.75 21.13 -0.39
C ALA A 773 1.79 20.93 -1.90
N HIS A 774 1.87 19.68 -2.35
CA HIS A 774 1.87 19.26 -3.74
C HIS A 774 0.48 18.85 -4.26
N GLY A 775 -0.58 19.23 -3.56
CA GLY A 775 -1.96 19.07 -4.00
C GLY A 775 -2.58 17.68 -3.81
N VAL A 776 -1.91 16.73 -3.18
CA VAL A 776 -2.45 15.37 -2.93
C VAL A 776 -3.75 15.43 -2.14
N ASP A 777 -4.78 14.71 -2.63
CA ASP A 777 -6.15 14.86 -2.15
C ASP A 777 -6.45 14.17 -0.83
N MET A 778 -5.77 13.06 -0.53
CA MET A 778 -6.10 12.23 0.63
C MET A 778 -4.86 11.55 1.22
N LYS A 779 -4.84 11.37 2.54
CA LYS A 779 -3.85 10.57 3.25
C LYS A 779 -4.42 9.21 3.63
N GLU A 780 -3.64 8.16 3.37
CA GLU A 780 -3.95 6.82 3.83
C GLU A 780 -3.37 6.60 5.23
N HIS A 781 -4.16 5.91 6.06
CA HIS A 781 -3.91 5.58 7.47
C HIS A 781 -3.81 6.78 8.42
N LEU A 782 -4.27 6.59 9.64
CA LEU A 782 -3.99 7.52 10.74
C LEU A 782 -2.52 7.48 11.11
N ALA A 783 -1.99 6.27 11.23
CA ALA A 783 -0.63 5.95 11.59
C ALA A 783 0.06 5.23 10.44
N GLY A 784 0.73 5.94 9.57
CA GLY A 784 1.51 5.37 8.50
C GLY A 784 2.91 5.96 8.46
N PRO A 785 3.97 5.19 8.17
CA PRO A 785 5.30 5.76 8.01
C PRO A 785 5.33 6.71 6.81
N SER A 786 6.04 7.83 6.96
CA SER A 786 6.27 8.76 5.85
C SER A 786 7.31 8.20 4.88
N ARG A 787 8.37 7.54 5.40
CA ARG A 787 9.40 6.86 4.62
C ARG A 787 9.70 5.50 5.23
N TRP A 788 9.81 4.47 4.41
CA TRP A 788 10.08 3.12 4.86
C TRP A 788 11.44 2.99 5.56
N GLY A 789 11.46 2.28 6.69
CA GLY A 789 12.68 1.96 7.45
C GLY A 789 13.15 3.06 8.40
N PHE A 790 12.71 4.30 8.22
CA PHE A 790 13.05 5.45 9.05
C PHE A 790 11.82 6.27 9.36
N GLY A 791 10.69 5.59 9.31
CA GLY A 791 9.37 6.11 9.34
C GLY A 791 9.12 6.99 10.53
N PHE A 792 9.07 8.25 10.24
CA PHE A 792 8.39 9.17 11.07
C PHE A 792 6.93 8.97 10.74
N SER A 793 6.27 8.11 11.53
CA SER A 793 4.83 8.04 11.44
C SER A 793 4.24 9.39 11.86
N HIS A 794 3.02 9.66 11.44
CA HIS A 794 2.29 10.83 11.88
C HIS A 794 1.77 10.68 13.32
N GLU A 795 2.28 9.70 14.03
CA GLU A 795 2.01 9.47 15.45
C GLU A 795 3.33 9.26 16.20
N GLY A 796 3.37 9.67 17.48
CA GLY A 796 4.45 9.35 18.39
C GLY A 796 4.46 7.87 18.79
N SER A 797 5.43 7.45 19.59
CA SER A 797 5.60 6.07 20.04
C SER A 797 4.40 5.49 20.80
N LEU A 798 3.52 6.35 21.27
CA LEU A 798 2.31 6.00 22.01
C LEU A 798 1.03 6.05 21.16
N GLY A 799 1.12 6.21 19.84
CA GLY A 799 -0.03 6.30 18.95
C GLY A 799 -0.74 7.66 18.99
N GLY A 800 -0.07 8.72 19.46
CA GLY A 800 -0.59 10.09 19.50
C GLY A 800 0.04 10.99 18.45
N ALA A 801 -0.75 11.82 17.78
CA ALA A 801 -0.27 12.92 16.96
C ALA A 801 -0.52 14.26 17.66
N TYR A 802 0.26 15.27 17.26
CA TYR A 802 0.20 16.60 17.86
C TYR A 802 -0.46 17.60 16.90
N ASP A 803 -0.43 18.87 17.26
CA ASP A 803 -1.18 19.93 16.57
C ASP A 803 -0.79 20.07 15.10
N ASP A 804 0.46 19.80 14.73
CA ASP A 804 0.92 19.83 13.34
C ASP A 804 0.10 18.90 12.42
N VAL A 805 -0.07 17.64 12.79
CA VAL A 805 -0.85 16.67 12.01
C VAL A 805 -2.32 17.10 11.93
N ILE A 806 -2.88 17.52 13.06
CA ILE A 806 -4.28 17.91 13.16
C ILE A 806 -4.59 19.14 12.32
N GLN A 807 -3.79 20.20 12.46
CA GLN A 807 -4.02 21.44 11.76
C GLN A 807 -3.73 21.32 10.25
N LEU A 808 -2.66 20.62 9.87
CA LEU A 808 -2.38 20.36 8.46
C LEU A 808 -3.53 19.59 7.79
N ALA A 809 -4.02 18.53 8.41
CA ALA A 809 -5.14 17.76 7.87
C ALA A 809 -6.44 18.55 7.81
N ALA A 810 -6.81 19.21 8.92
CA ALA A 810 -8.09 19.91 9.03
C ALA A 810 -8.14 21.17 8.16
N GLN A 811 -7.14 22.05 8.31
CA GLN A 811 -7.09 23.32 7.59
C GLN A 811 -6.71 23.10 6.13
N GLY A 812 -5.84 22.14 5.82
CA GLY A 812 -5.51 21.73 4.45
C GLY A 812 -6.59 20.91 3.77
N LYS A 813 -7.70 20.58 4.46
CA LYS A 813 -8.82 19.79 3.94
C LYS A 813 -8.38 18.44 3.34
N MET A 814 -7.41 17.75 3.97
CA MET A 814 -6.93 16.45 3.55
C MET A 814 -7.60 15.35 4.38
N PRO A 815 -8.56 14.59 3.83
CA PRO A 815 -9.20 13.47 4.53
C PRO A 815 -8.20 12.36 4.87
N PHE A 816 -8.45 11.66 5.99
CA PHE A 816 -7.70 10.48 6.40
C PHE A 816 -8.57 9.23 6.34
N SER A 817 -8.04 8.10 5.85
CA SER A 817 -8.65 6.80 6.07
C SER A 817 -8.26 6.26 7.45
N THR A 818 -9.18 5.55 8.13
CA THR A 818 -8.95 5.11 9.51
C THR A 818 -7.96 3.95 9.63
N THR A 819 -8.25 2.83 8.98
CA THR A 819 -7.48 1.58 9.04
C THR A 819 -7.02 1.22 10.47
N LEU A 820 -7.98 1.12 11.41
CA LEU A 820 -7.72 0.87 12.82
C LEU A 820 -7.42 -0.63 13.07
N PHE A 821 -6.22 -1.10 12.74
CA PHE A 821 -5.81 -2.50 12.98
C PHE A 821 -5.97 -2.93 14.44
N SER A 822 -5.67 -2.04 15.37
CA SER A 822 -5.81 -2.27 16.80
C SER A 822 -7.26 -2.50 17.24
N SER A 823 -8.26 -2.15 16.40
CA SER A 823 -9.69 -2.35 16.68
C SER A 823 -10.07 -3.83 16.83
N SER A 824 -9.23 -4.76 16.36
CA SER A 824 -9.37 -6.19 16.63
C SER A 824 -9.37 -6.54 18.13
N SER A 825 -8.92 -5.62 19.00
CA SER A 825 -9.11 -5.72 20.46
C SER A 825 -10.58 -5.87 20.88
N LEU A 826 -11.52 -5.37 20.07
CA LEU A 826 -12.95 -5.45 20.34
C LEU A 826 -13.52 -6.87 20.15
N LEU A 827 -12.78 -7.78 19.53
CA LEU A 827 -13.15 -9.20 19.44
C LEU A 827 -13.26 -9.85 20.84
N ALA A 828 -12.52 -9.33 21.83
CA ALA A 828 -12.65 -9.78 23.21
C ALA A 828 -14.02 -9.42 23.83
N ASP A 829 -14.62 -8.30 23.40
CA ASP A 829 -15.94 -7.85 23.89
C ASP A 829 -17.08 -8.63 23.22
N ASP A 830 -16.90 -9.02 21.96
CA ASP A 830 -17.89 -9.75 21.16
C ASP A 830 -17.26 -10.93 20.41
N PRO A 831 -16.94 -12.03 21.12
CA PRO A 831 -16.36 -13.22 20.49
C PRO A 831 -17.25 -13.90 19.45
N ALA A 832 -18.56 -13.62 19.46
CA ALA A 832 -19.50 -14.18 18.49
C ALA A 832 -19.19 -13.74 17.05
N MET A 833 -18.56 -12.61 16.87
CA MET A 833 -18.11 -12.15 15.54
C MET A 833 -17.21 -13.16 14.83
N VAL A 834 -16.42 -13.97 15.57
CA VAL A 834 -15.50 -14.96 15.00
C VAL A 834 -16.22 -16.26 14.57
N THR A 835 -17.38 -16.51 15.13
CA THR A 835 -18.19 -17.71 14.84
C THR A 835 -19.41 -17.41 13.97
N ASP A 836 -19.47 -16.27 13.34
CA ASP A 836 -20.55 -15.86 12.44
C ASP A 836 -20.71 -16.90 11.30
N PRO A 837 -21.93 -17.41 11.03
CA PRO A 837 -22.14 -18.40 9.98
C PRO A 837 -21.72 -17.95 8.56
N ARG A 838 -21.71 -16.65 8.30
CA ARG A 838 -21.25 -16.09 7.03
C ARG A 838 -19.76 -16.37 6.80
N LEU A 839 -18.97 -16.32 7.88
CA LEU A 839 -17.53 -16.61 7.82
C LEU A 839 -17.26 -18.10 7.55
N SER A 840 -18.05 -18.99 8.17
CA SER A 840 -17.90 -20.43 7.90
C SER A 840 -18.23 -20.80 6.45
N ALA A 841 -19.07 -20.03 5.76
CA ALA A 841 -19.41 -20.25 4.36
C ALA A 841 -18.41 -19.59 3.39
N LEU A 842 -17.92 -18.40 3.72
CA LEU A 842 -17.24 -17.52 2.77
C LEU A 842 -15.75 -17.26 3.05
N TYR A 843 -15.28 -17.46 4.30
CA TYR A 843 -13.85 -17.43 4.59
C TYR A 843 -13.16 -18.72 4.16
N THR A 844 -11.94 -18.62 3.67
CA THR A 844 -11.05 -19.77 3.57
C THR A 844 -10.65 -20.23 4.99
N ARG A 845 -10.17 -21.45 5.11
CA ARG A 845 -9.70 -22.00 6.40
C ARG A 845 -8.61 -21.10 7.03
N SER A 846 -7.65 -20.66 6.22
CA SER A 846 -6.58 -19.78 6.68
C SER A 846 -7.10 -18.46 7.24
N GLN A 847 -8.09 -17.85 6.61
CA GLN A 847 -8.69 -16.61 7.09
C GLN A 847 -9.45 -16.81 8.40
N GLN A 848 -10.10 -17.95 8.58
CA GLN A 848 -10.75 -18.31 9.85
C GLN A 848 -9.71 -18.49 10.97
N GLU A 849 -8.57 -19.13 10.68
CA GLU A 849 -7.46 -19.31 11.62
C GLU A 849 -6.84 -17.98 12.03
N ILE A 850 -6.62 -17.05 11.07
CA ILE A 850 -6.14 -15.68 11.35
C ILE A 850 -7.10 -14.92 12.27
N LEU A 851 -8.39 -14.93 11.96
CA LEU A 851 -9.40 -14.25 12.77
C LEU A 851 -9.48 -14.84 14.20
N HIS A 852 -9.40 -16.16 14.31
CA HIS A 852 -9.36 -16.83 15.61
C HIS A 852 -8.10 -16.49 16.41
N ALA A 853 -6.94 -16.43 15.76
CA ALA A 853 -5.68 -16.00 16.40
C ALA A 853 -5.78 -14.55 16.91
N LYS A 854 -6.41 -13.63 16.17
CA LYS A 854 -6.71 -12.26 16.63
C LYS A 854 -7.61 -12.25 17.87
N LEU A 855 -8.63 -13.11 17.93
CA LEU A 855 -9.46 -13.25 19.12
C LEU A 855 -8.64 -13.71 20.34
N LEU A 856 -7.80 -14.73 20.16
CA LEU A 856 -6.93 -15.22 21.25
C LEU A 856 -5.95 -14.14 21.73
N CYS A 857 -5.38 -13.36 20.82
CA CYS A 857 -4.56 -12.19 21.16
C CYS A 857 -5.38 -11.16 21.98
N ALA A 858 -6.56 -10.78 21.50
CA ALA A 858 -7.44 -9.81 22.17
C ALA A 858 -7.82 -10.25 23.59
N GLN A 859 -7.94 -11.57 23.82
CA GLN A 859 -8.22 -12.17 25.14
C GLN A 859 -6.96 -12.37 26.00
N GLY A 860 -5.77 -12.03 25.50
CA GLY A 860 -4.50 -12.29 26.20
C GLY A 860 -4.13 -13.76 26.30
N LYS A 861 -4.68 -14.64 25.43
CA LYS A 861 -4.50 -16.10 25.45
C LYS A 861 -3.57 -16.62 24.35
N GLY A 862 -3.15 -15.74 23.41
CA GLY A 862 -2.30 -16.10 22.29
C GLY A 862 -1.23 -15.04 22.02
N PRO A 863 -0.25 -15.35 21.17
CA PRO A 863 0.72 -14.38 20.75
C PRO A 863 0.02 -13.27 19.95
N CYS A 864 0.49 -12.07 20.14
CA CYS A 864 0.07 -10.94 19.34
C CYS A 864 1.15 -10.65 18.29
N GLY A 865 0.77 -10.32 17.07
CA GLY A 865 1.65 -9.98 15.97
C GLY A 865 1.90 -8.47 15.86
N PHE A 866 2.44 -8.08 14.74
CA PHE A 866 2.74 -6.67 14.42
C PHE A 866 1.50 -5.76 14.38
N LEU A 867 0.32 -6.32 14.06
CA LEU A 867 -0.96 -5.59 13.92
C LEU A 867 -1.88 -5.90 15.11
N ASP A 868 -1.43 -5.64 16.30
CA ASP A 868 -1.99 -6.20 17.52
C ASP A 868 -3.31 -5.59 17.99
N ALA A 869 -4.12 -6.47 18.55
CA ALA A 869 -5.31 -6.18 19.33
C ALA A 869 -4.97 -5.44 20.64
N ASP A 870 -4.61 -4.17 20.58
CA ASP A 870 -4.27 -3.31 21.72
C ASP A 870 -5.35 -2.25 21.94
N ALA A 871 -6.17 -2.44 22.98
CA ALA A 871 -7.24 -1.52 23.35
C ALA A 871 -6.72 -0.11 23.76
N ALA A 872 -5.52 -0.02 24.33
CA ALA A 872 -4.94 1.28 24.70
C ALA A 872 -4.53 2.05 23.45
N ARG A 873 -3.96 1.38 22.46
CA ARG A 873 -3.64 1.96 21.16
C ARG A 873 -4.91 2.38 20.43
N THR A 874 -5.93 1.52 20.35
CA THR A 874 -7.22 1.86 19.73
C THR A 874 -7.82 3.13 20.33
N ARG A 875 -7.77 3.28 21.65
CA ARG A 875 -8.28 4.48 22.32
C ARG A 875 -7.55 5.74 21.87
N LYS A 876 -6.22 5.67 21.76
CA LYS A 876 -5.40 6.83 21.33
C LYS A 876 -5.62 7.19 19.88
N GLU A 877 -5.72 6.18 18.99
CA GLU A 877 -6.05 6.39 17.59
C GLU A 877 -7.44 7.05 17.43
N VAL A 878 -8.42 6.63 18.22
CA VAL A 878 -9.75 7.25 18.23
C VAL A 878 -9.71 8.66 18.86
N ASP A 879 -8.88 8.91 19.85
CA ASP A 879 -8.70 10.28 20.38
C ASP A 879 -8.09 11.21 19.31
N LEU A 880 -7.19 10.73 18.46
CA LEU A 880 -6.71 11.48 17.29
C LEU A 880 -7.87 11.77 16.31
N ILE A 881 -8.71 10.79 16.00
CA ILE A 881 -9.90 10.99 15.16
C ILE A 881 -10.80 12.10 15.75
N LYS A 882 -11.09 12.05 17.05
CA LYS A 882 -11.92 13.07 17.72
C LYS A 882 -11.32 14.48 17.60
N ARG A 883 -10.01 14.61 17.79
CA ARG A 883 -9.29 15.88 17.65
C ARG A 883 -9.32 16.38 16.20
N LEU A 884 -9.14 15.51 15.20
CA LEU A 884 -9.28 15.83 13.78
C LEU A 884 -10.68 16.34 13.46
N LEU A 885 -11.73 15.63 13.89
CA LEU A 885 -13.13 16.02 13.68
C LEU A 885 -13.46 17.34 14.39
N ALA A 886 -12.99 17.54 15.62
CA ALA A 886 -13.19 18.77 16.37
C ALA A 886 -12.50 19.99 15.71
N ALA A 887 -11.38 19.78 15.02
CA ALA A 887 -10.70 20.80 14.23
C ALA A 887 -11.34 21.03 12.85
N GLY A 888 -12.43 20.33 12.49
CA GLY A 888 -13.10 20.41 11.20
C GLY A 888 -12.48 19.53 10.10
N GLY A 889 -11.61 18.61 10.47
CA GLY A 889 -11.05 17.62 9.56
C GLY A 889 -12.06 16.55 9.12
N THR A 890 -11.72 15.78 8.12
CA THR A 890 -12.55 14.69 7.58
C THR A 890 -11.86 13.34 7.78
N VAL A 891 -12.62 12.38 8.29
CA VAL A 891 -12.19 10.99 8.48
C VAL A 891 -13.11 10.08 7.68
N LEU A 892 -12.54 9.09 7.01
CA LEU A 892 -13.23 8.11 6.19
C LEU A 892 -12.92 6.70 6.70
N THR A 893 -13.92 5.83 6.72
CA THR A 893 -13.72 4.46 7.19
C THR A 893 -13.01 3.63 6.10
N GLY A 894 -11.90 2.99 6.45
CA GLY A 894 -11.15 2.07 5.62
C GLY A 894 -10.56 0.95 6.46
N THR A 895 -10.23 -0.19 5.87
CA THR A 895 -9.84 -1.40 6.60
C THR A 895 -8.39 -1.83 6.37
N ASP A 896 -7.87 -1.64 5.16
CA ASP A 896 -6.63 -2.24 4.67
C ASP A 896 -6.72 -3.79 4.60
N ALA A 897 -7.94 -4.31 4.39
CA ALA A 897 -8.13 -5.73 4.15
C ALA A 897 -7.54 -6.12 2.77
N PRO A 898 -6.99 -7.34 2.61
CA PRO A 898 -6.94 -8.46 3.55
C PRO A 898 -5.73 -8.46 4.50
N LEU A 899 -5.00 -7.35 4.65
CA LEU A 899 -3.97 -7.21 5.69
C LEU A 899 -4.64 -7.25 7.08
N ASP A 900 -5.76 -6.55 7.23
CA ASP A 900 -6.72 -6.81 8.31
C ASP A 900 -7.80 -7.81 7.84
N THR A 901 -8.76 -8.16 8.69
CA THR A 901 -9.78 -9.17 8.42
C THR A 901 -10.87 -8.63 7.48
N THR A 902 -10.99 -9.20 6.29
CA THR A 902 -11.95 -8.75 5.25
C THR A 902 -13.38 -8.72 5.80
N ALA A 903 -14.10 -7.66 5.53
CA ALA A 903 -15.45 -7.33 5.98
C ALA A 903 -15.60 -7.09 7.50
N VAL A 904 -15.06 -7.97 8.35
CA VAL A 904 -15.17 -7.86 9.82
C VAL A 904 -14.50 -6.58 10.32
N SER A 905 -13.32 -6.24 9.79
CA SER A 905 -12.56 -5.07 10.23
C SER A 905 -13.27 -3.73 10.01
N LEU A 906 -14.14 -3.60 8.99
CA LEU A 906 -14.93 -2.37 8.82
C LEU A 906 -15.86 -2.16 10.03
N HIS A 907 -16.53 -3.22 10.46
CA HIS A 907 -17.42 -3.15 11.64
C HIS A 907 -16.62 -2.93 12.93
N LEU A 908 -15.42 -3.50 13.06
CA LEU A 908 -14.53 -3.25 14.20
C LEU A 908 -14.07 -1.78 14.25
N ASN A 909 -13.71 -1.20 13.10
CA ASN A 909 -13.34 0.23 13.00
C ASN A 909 -14.51 1.13 13.43
N VAL A 910 -15.71 0.90 12.89
CA VAL A 910 -16.93 1.66 13.20
C VAL A 910 -17.25 1.55 14.70
N ARG A 911 -17.23 0.33 15.25
CA ARG A 911 -17.48 0.08 16.68
C ARG A 911 -16.44 0.73 17.58
N ALA A 912 -15.14 0.70 17.19
CA ALA A 912 -14.07 1.32 17.95
C ALA A 912 -14.26 2.84 18.04
N MET A 913 -14.55 3.49 16.93
CA MET A 913 -14.81 4.92 16.90
C MET A 913 -15.94 5.31 17.85
N ALA A 914 -17.08 4.63 17.76
CA ALA A 914 -18.24 4.89 18.62
C ALA A 914 -17.96 4.58 20.09
N LYS A 915 -17.34 3.42 20.38
CA LYS A 915 -17.01 3.00 21.76
C LYS A 915 -16.13 4.00 22.48
N TYR A 916 -15.18 4.61 21.79
CA TYR A 916 -14.25 5.59 22.39
C TYR A 916 -14.66 7.05 22.17
N GLY A 917 -15.92 7.29 21.75
CA GLY A 917 -16.60 8.57 21.89
C GLY A 917 -16.62 9.46 20.66
N VAL A 918 -16.47 8.89 19.45
CA VAL A 918 -16.89 9.57 18.22
C VAL A 918 -18.41 9.49 18.13
N ASP A 919 -19.06 10.58 17.76
CA ASP A 919 -20.51 10.63 17.57
C ASP A 919 -20.96 9.57 16.54
N PRO A 920 -21.90 8.67 16.87
CA PRO A 920 -22.38 7.62 15.96
C PRO A 920 -22.83 8.14 14.60
N PHE A 921 -23.44 9.31 14.53
CA PHE A 921 -23.81 9.94 13.27
C PHE A 921 -22.60 10.25 12.38
N GLN A 922 -21.52 10.79 12.95
CA GLN A 922 -20.28 11.05 12.23
C GLN A 922 -19.59 9.74 11.80
N VAL A 923 -19.62 8.71 12.66
CA VAL A 923 -19.12 7.38 12.32
C VAL A 923 -19.84 6.80 11.11
N LEU A 924 -21.17 6.83 11.11
CA LEU A 924 -21.98 6.34 9.99
C LEU A 924 -21.73 7.13 8.70
N GLN A 925 -21.59 8.45 8.81
CA GLN A 925 -21.28 9.29 7.65
C GLN A 925 -19.88 8.99 7.09
N SER A 926 -18.90 8.65 7.92
CA SER A 926 -17.54 8.30 7.46
C SER A 926 -17.51 7.03 6.60
N ALA A 927 -18.44 6.10 6.84
CA ALA A 927 -18.59 4.85 6.10
C ALA A 927 -19.66 4.93 4.98
N THR A 928 -20.23 6.11 4.70
CA THR A 928 -21.29 6.27 3.71
C THR A 928 -21.11 7.55 2.89
N LEU A 929 -21.80 8.64 3.26
CA LEU A 929 -21.88 9.89 2.49
C LEU A 929 -20.52 10.60 2.31
N LEU A 930 -19.70 10.67 3.35
CA LEU A 930 -18.38 11.33 3.25
C LEU A 930 -17.44 10.55 2.34
N SER A 931 -17.47 9.22 2.41
CA SER A 931 -16.75 8.34 1.51
C SER A 931 -17.19 8.48 0.06
N ALA A 932 -18.51 8.49 -0.20
CA ALA A 932 -19.05 8.72 -1.55
C ALA A 932 -18.65 10.10 -2.10
N ARG A 933 -18.60 11.13 -1.25
CA ARG A 933 -18.15 12.47 -1.61
C ARG A 933 -16.66 12.48 -1.99
N GLN A 934 -15.81 11.78 -1.22
CA GLN A 934 -14.39 11.67 -1.54
C GLN A 934 -14.14 10.92 -2.86
N LEU A 935 -14.98 9.94 -3.18
CA LEU A 935 -14.96 9.25 -4.48
C LEU A 935 -15.52 10.09 -5.63
N GLY A 936 -16.16 11.24 -5.36
CA GLY A 936 -16.83 12.08 -6.37
C GLY A 936 -18.15 11.51 -6.89
N VAL A 937 -18.78 10.61 -6.13
CA VAL A 937 -20.02 9.91 -6.53
C VAL A 937 -21.20 10.18 -5.60
N GLU A 938 -21.14 11.21 -4.77
CA GLU A 938 -22.20 11.55 -3.82
C GLU A 938 -23.54 11.92 -4.46
N ARG A 939 -23.57 12.19 -5.77
CA ARG A 939 -24.80 12.37 -6.52
C ARG A 939 -25.56 11.07 -6.74
N ASP A 940 -24.83 9.95 -6.70
CA ASP A 940 -25.35 8.62 -7.01
C ASP A 940 -25.36 7.68 -5.80
N LEU A 941 -24.47 7.87 -4.81
CA LEU A 941 -24.22 6.95 -3.70
C LEU A 941 -24.14 7.68 -2.34
N GLY A 942 -24.02 6.90 -1.27
CA GLY A 942 -23.69 7.35 0.09
C GLY A 942 -24.87 7.87 0.91
N SER A 943 -26.05 8.01 0.30
CA SER A 943 -27.29 8.37 1.02
C SER A 943 -28.50 7.82 0.29
N VAL A 944 -29.59 7.65 1.00
CA VAL A 944 -30.86 7.13 0.47
C VAL A 944 -31.75 8.32 0.08
N GLU A 945 -31.72 8.68 -1.19
CA GLU A 945 -32.43 9.82 -1.77
C GLU A 945 -33.03 9.48 -3.12
N GLU A 946 -34.10 10.18 -3.49
CA GLU A 946 -34.71 10.05 -4.83
C GLU A 946 -33.70 10.38 -5.93
N GLY A 947 -33.63 9.54 -6.96
CA GLY A 947 -32.68 9.65 -8.07
C GLY A 947 -31.36 8.91 -7.87
N LYS A 948 -30.96 8.58 -6.64
CA LYS A 948 -29.72 7.83 -6.36
C LYS A 948 -29.85 6.34 -6.66
N LEU A 949 -28.71 5.67 -6.75
CA LEU A 949 -28.67 4.22 -6.88
C LEU A 949 -29.25 3.55 -5.64
N ALA A 950 -29.97 2.46 -5.85
CA ALA A 950 -30.51 1.67 -4.76
C ALA A 950 -29.43 0.69 -4.25
N ASP A 951 -28.49 1.24 -3.45
CA ASP A 951 -27.52 0.49 -2.67
C ASP A 951 -27.91 0.63 -1.20
N LEU A 952 -28.61 -0.38 -0.66
CA LEU A 952 -29.27 -0.35 0.64
C LEU A 952 -28.89 -1.54 1.51
N VAL A 953 -28.78 -1.34 2.81
CA VAL A 953 -28.53 -2.38 3.81
C VAL A 953 -29.67 -2.45 4.79
N PHE A 954 -30.11 -3.66 5.09
CA PHE A 954 -31.21 -3.96 5.99
C PHE A 954 -30.64 -4.65 7.23
N THR A 955 -30.79 -4.03 8.39
CA THR A 955 -30.24 -4.55 9.65
C THR A 955 -31.32 -4.71 10.70
N ASP A 956 -31.18 -5.73 11.56
CA ASP A 956 -32.02 -5.87 12.73
C ASP A 956 -31.66 -4.78 13.76
N GLY A 957 -32.70 -4.25 14.43
CA GLY A 957 -32.53 -3.24 15.46
C GLY A 957 -32.29 -1.84 14.88
N ASP A 958 -31.91 -0.90 15.72
CA ASP A 958 -31.69 0.50 15.35
C ASP A 958 -30.22 0.82 15.08
N ALA A 959 -29.76 0.52 13.88
CA ALA A 959 -28.38 0.80 13.45
C ALA A 959 -28.04 2.29 13.33
N SER A 960 -29.06 3.18 13.31
CA SER A 960 -28.83 4.63 13.22
C SER A 960 -28.33 5.25 14.53
N HIS A 961 -28.67 4.63 15.66
CA HIS A 961 -28.26 5.06 17.01
C HIS A 961 -27.26 4.11 17.66
N ASP A 962 -27.31 2.81 17.34
CA ASP A 962 -26.38 1.79 17.81
C ASP A 962 -25.62 1.16 16.65
N VAL A 963 -24.43 1.68 16.36
CA VAL A 963 -23.57 1.18 15.27
C VAL A 963 -23.19 -0.30 15.41
N ASN A 964 -23.33 -0.90 16.61
CA ASN A 964 -23.09 -2.33 16.78
C ASN A 964 -24.12 -3.17 16.00
N ARG A 965 -25.28 -2.61 15.69
CA ARG A 965 -26.34 -3.26 14.90
C ARG A 965 -26.05 -3.30 13.41
N LEU A 966 -25.08 -2.53 12.92
CA LEU A 966 -24.73 -2.55 11.50
C LEU A 966 -24.28 -3.92 10.99
N ILE A 967 -23.76 -4.79 11.86
CA ILE A 967 -23.32 -6.14 11.50
C ILE A 967 -24.49 -7.12 11.33
N ASP A 968 -25.66 -6.80 11.92
CA ASP A 968 -26.84 -7.66 11.93
C ASP A 968 -27.60 -7.59 10.59
N VAL A 969 -26.87 -7.70 9.49
CA VAL A 969 -27.36 -7.60 8.12
C VAL A 969 -28.28 -8.80 7.80
N ARG A 970 -29.47 -8.51 7.27
CA ARG A 970 -30.45 -9.51 6.79
C ARG A 970 -30.53 -9.59 5.27
N MET A 971 -30.38 -8.45 4.63
CA MET A 971 -30.45 -8.31 3.18
C MET A 971 -29.61 -7.11 2.73
N VAL A 972 -29.19 -7.16 1.51
CA VAL A 972 -28.58 -6.03 0.82
C VAL A 972 -29.27 -5.85 -0.52
N VAL A 973 -29.60 -4.62 -0.86
CA VAL A 973 -29.93 -4.25 -2.24
C VAL A 973 -28.68 -3.57 -2.82
N LYS A 974 -28.10 -4.14 -3.86
CA LYS A 974 -26.96 -3.54 -4.56
C LYS A 974 -27.34 -3.28 -6.01
N ASN A 975 -27.18 -2.03 -6.44
CA ASN A 975 -27.55 -1.60 -7.80
C ASN A 975 -29.01 -1.97 -8.14
N GLY A 976 -29.94 -1.87 -7.15
CA GLY A 976 -31.36 -2.21 -7.32
C GLY A 976 -31.70 -3.71 -7.29
N LYS A 977 -30.71 -4.61 -7.13
CA LYS A 977 -30.91 -6.06 -7.04
C LYS A 977 -30.81 -6.52 -5.59
N PRO A 978 -31.84 -7.16 -5.03
CA PRO A 978 -31.83 -7.66 -3.66
C PRO A 978 -31.02 -8.97 -3.54
N TYR A 979 -30.32 -9.12 -2.43
CA TYR A 979 -29.57 -10.31 -2.04
C TYR A 979 -29.83 -10.60 -0.57
N THR A 980 -30.42 -11.73 -0.24
CA THR A 980 -30.48 -12.24 1.14
C THR A 980 -29.13 -12.80 1.54
N ILE A 981 -28.91 -12.99 2.84
CA ILE A 981 -27.70 -13.67 3.32
C ILE A 981 -27.60 -15.09 2.77
N ASP A 982 -28.75 -15.76 2.61
CA ASP A 982 -28.81 -17.09 1.98
C ASP A 982 -28.38 -17.06 0.50
N ASP A 983 -28.82 -16.09 -0.29
CA ASP A 983 -28.40 -15.94 -1.70
C ASP A 983 -26.88 -15.78 -1.81
N LEU A 984 -26.28 -15.06 -0.86
CA LEU A 984 -24.84 -14.81 -0.85
C LEU A 984 -24.02 -16.02 -0.40
N THR A 985 -24.52 -16.81 0.56
CA THR A 985 -23.77 -17.87 1.22
C THR A 985 -24.06 -19.27 0.71
N ALA A 986 -25.26 -19.55 0.21
CA ALA A 986 -25.70 -20.89 -0.18
C ALA A 986 -24.79 -21.61 -1.18
N PRO A 987 -24.23 -20.95 -2.21
CA PRO A 987 -23.34 -21.60 -3.17
C PRO A 987 -22.07 -22.20 -2.56
N PHE A 988 -21.63 -21.68 -1.41
CA PHE A 988 -20.37 -22.04 -0.74
C PHE A 988 -20.57 -22.79 0.57
N ARG A 989 -21.82 -23.08 0.98
CA ARG A 989 -22.09 -23.92 2.14
C ARG A 989 -21.74 -25.37 1.79
N THR A 990 -20.86 -25.97 2.59
CA THR A 990 -20.57 -27.39 2.47
C THR A 990 -21.87 -28.19 2.67
N PRO A 991 -22.31 -29.08 1.76
CA PRO A 991 -23.47 -29.89 2.02
C PRO A 991 -23.23 -30.73 3.27
N PRO A 992 -24.25 -31.00 4.09
CA PRO A 992 -24.11 -31.90 5.23
C PRO A 992 -23.55 -33.23 4.76
N HIS A 993 -22.54 -33.76 5.47
CA HIS A 993 -21.88 -35.03 5.13
C HIS A 993 -22.93 -36.13 4.85
N GLY A 994 -23.02 -36.58 3.60
CA GLY A 994 -23.89 -37.69 3.18
C GLY A 994 -24.83 -37.46 2.01
N ALA A 995 -24.93 -36.26 1.44
CA ALA A 995 -25.68 -36.08 0.21
C ALA A 995 -24.76 -36.35 -1.01
N PRO A 996 -25.09 -37.24 -1.95
CA PRO A 996 -24.33 -37.42 -3.18
C PRO A 996 -24.44 -36.16 -4.01
N ARG A 997 -23.30 -35.68 -4.51
CA ARG A 997 -23.21 -34.60 -5.50
C ARG A 997 -23.64 -35.10 -6.86
#